data_05494c348e41f71bd57b098a912bb7b3
#
_entry.id   05494c348e41f71bd57b098a912bb7b3
#
_cell.length_a   1.000
_cell.length_b   1.000
_cell.length_c   1.000
_cell.angle_alpha   90.00
_cell.angle_beta   90.00
_cell.angle_gamma   90.00
#
_symmetry.space_group_name_H-M   'P 1'
#
loop_
_entity.id
_entity.type
_entity.pdbx_description
1 polymer ?
#
loop_
_entity_poly.entity_id
_entity_poly.type
_entity_poly.pdbx_seq_one_letter_code
_entity_poly.pdbx_strand_id
1 'polypeptide(L)'
;MTDGTPMDRDATQLYCPNSSCQAPNAERSKFCQRCRTLLPKRYLWAIEPGKLSAEMPEILDDRYILKYDRVYLDTHPGILPHVPEQVPPEIRAYLRLFPHRWHIPQIYGSASDSASDSELDAPSIWLLENAPIEPRANGTWRQFPHIDLAWSQVDDLHKLGWLWQILNLWTDCVREGVASTLLDSQQVRVDGSFIRIAQLIPDESELSPGLDKLGYLWSRWIPTTKPPLRDFFEQFCQYMIDGQLHTPEQAQMVIDRAIDRLNVTRNYHWQVTTLSDRGPSRTRNEDACFPLTEKPDPPRSQVLGIVCDGVGGHDGGDIASGLAISTVSDRVSRIEPSPKSSLAKWSRVDKLDRVREAIAEANDAIGQRNNDEQRQGRQRMGTTIVIGQGDNNDLFISHIGDSRAYLVNTRSFYSLTVDDDVASREVRLGYAFYRTAVHQPAAGSLVQALGMGASSHLYPTTQRFIVNEDCIVLLCSDGLSDYDRVEQHWKTELQPILDHTTSLTSAAHRLVEIANTQNGHDNVTVALMQLRVTPNSNHTVDSTELLACLTPLPSAPAPQDNHATVATEVSTTITPNRRSLLMPALAIGIPLTILAGFFLPPVIEQFANRNNLALESARDLPVPPPENDTAEIQLEDRIAIEPPNAATTTTETSEPLMVGQQLVVRRPLVVYPNKIETSPPLDGAIKSGAIVEVKAIDKTIDRHWLQLRSCPQDIASGGRECGLTADRNTSHRPCRSCQHCRDTH
;
A
#
# COMPACT_ATOMS: atom_id res chain seq x y z
N MET A 1 -43.24 -21.19 -26.91
CA MET A 1 -43.32 -19.78 -27.32
C MET A 1 -43.89 -19.04 -26.11
N THR A 2 -43.05 -18.67 -25.17
CA THR A 2 -43.37 -17.80 -24.04
C THR A 2 -42.74 -16.46 -24.37
N ASP A 3 -43.58 -15.48 -24.52
CA ASP A 3 -43.32 -14.10 -24.84
C ASP A 3 -42.50 -13.48 -23.70
N GLY A 4 -41.18 -13.42 -23.88
CA GLY A 4 -40.26 -12.74 -22.97
C GLY A 4 -40.37 -11.24 -23.21
N THR A 5 -41.27 -10.58 -22.52
CA THR A 5 -41.24 -9.13 -22.39
C THR A 5 -39.86 -8.71 -21.83
N PRO A 6 -39.12 -7.80 -22.50
CA PRO A 6 -37.88 -7.30 -21.98
C PRO A 6 -38.16 -6.68 -20.60
N MET A 7 -37.47 -7.17 -19.57
CA MET A 7 -37.54 -6.59 -18.24
C MET A 7 -37.26 -5.07 -18.35
N ASP A 8 -38.19 -4.28 -17.85
CA ASP A 8 -38.06 -2.82 -17.84
C ASP A 8 -36.84 -2.46 -16.97
N ARG A 9 -35.69 -2.23 -17.62
CA ARG A 9 -34.40 -1.92 -16.96
C ARG A 9 -34.48 -0.66 -16.11
N ASP A 10 -35.51 0.16 -16.28
CA ASP A 10 -35.79 1.34 -15.46
C ASP A 10 -36.49 1.02 -14.12
N ALA A 11 -36.93 -0.22 -13.92
CA ALA A 11 -37.64 -0.66 -12.70
C ALA A 11 -36.71 -1.19 -11.59
N THR A 12 -35.37 -1.12 -11.76
CA THR A 12 -34.43 -1.62 -10.76
C THR A 12 -34.59 -0.87 -9.42
N GLN A 13 -34.79 -1.65 -8.36
CA GLN A 13 -34.92 -1.13 -7.01
C GLN A 13 -33.57 -1.16 -6.29
N LEU A 14 -33.23 -0.06 -5.62
CA LEU A 14 -32.06 0.07 -4.77
C LEU A 14 -32.50 0.18 -3.31
N TYR A 15 -32.04 -0.70 -2.45
CA TYR A 15 -32.43 -0.73 -1.05
C TYR A 15 -31.58 0.23 -0.22
N CYS A 16 -32.26 0.92 0.73
CA CYS A 16 -31.60 1.88 1.60
C CYS A 16 -30.54 1.21 2.47
N PRO A 17 -29.28 1.74 2.51
CA PRO A 17 -28.21 1.15 3.29
C PRO A 17 -28.38 1.27 4.81
N ASN A 18 -29.31 2.13 5.27
CA ASN A 18 -29.63 2.26 6.69
C ASN A 18 -30.34 1.00 7.19
N SER A 19 -29.70 0.26 8.09
CA SER A 19 -30.20 -1.00 8.63
C SER A 19 -31.58 -0.92 9.27
N SER A 20 -31.93 0.26 9.84
CA SER A 20 -33.24 0.50 10.43
C SER A 20 -34.32 0.90 9.41
N CYS A 21 -33.96 1.14 8.15
CA CYS A 21 -34.87 1.61 7.11
C CYS A 21 -35.12 0.57 6.01
N GLN A 22 -34.08 0.17 5.30
CA GLN A 22 -34.06 -0.80 4.20
C GLN A 22 -35.18 -0.62 3.15
N ALA A 23 -35.73 0.58 3.02
CA ALA A 23 -36.83 0.85 2.08
C ALA A 23 -36.32 0.77 0.64
N PRO A 24 -37.11 0.17 -0.30
CA PRO A 24 -36.81 0.18 -1.71
C PRO A 24 -36.94 1.61 -2.29
N ASN A 25 -36.05 1.95 -3.21
CA ASN A 25 -36.03 3.21 -3.92
C ASN A 25 -35.72 2.98 -5.40
N ALA A 26 -36.15 3.84 -6.28
CA ALA A 26 -35.78 3.78 -7.69
C ALA A 26 -34.28 4.05 -7.82
N GLU A 27 -33.59 3.37 -8.74
CA GLU A 27 -32.16 3.54 -9.01
C GLU A 27 -31.77 5.00 -9.24
N ARG A 28 -32.61 5.80 -9.90
CA ARG A 28 -32.35 7.22 -10.14
C ARG A 28 -32.32 8.10 -8.87
N SER A 29 -32.87 7.60 -7.74
CA SER A 29 -32.91 8.37 -6.47
C SER A 29 -31.51 8.57 -5.91
N LYS A 30 -31.19 9.80 -5.46
CA LYS A 30 -29.94 10.12 -4.76
C LYS A 30 -30.07 9.84 -3.27
N PHE A 31 -31.26 10.03 -2.71
CA PHE A 31 -31.54 9.84 -1.28
C PHE A 31 -32.74 8.92 -1.09
N CYS A 32 -32.73 8.16 -0.01
CA CYS A 32 -33.87 7.35 0.40
C CYS A 32 -35.11 8.23 0.62
N GLN A 33 -36.22 7.88 -0.01
CA GLN A 33 -37.46 8.64 0.11
C GLN A 33 -38.04 8.58 1.52
N ARG A 34 -37.75 7.52 2.29
CA ARG A 34 -38.26 7.30 3.63
C ARG A 34 -37.44 7.99 4.73
N CYS A 35 -36.11 7.78 4.74
CA CYS A 35 -35.25 8.25 5.85
C CYS A 35 -34.19 9.28 5.42
N ARG A 36 -34.16 9.67 4.14
CA ARG A 36 -33.23 10.65 3.58
C ARG A 36 -31.75 10.24 3.58
N THR A 37 -31.42 9.01 3.96
CA THR A 37 -30.04 8.47 3.82
C THR A 37 -29.61 8.49 2.36
N LEU A 38 -28.36 8.84 2.08
CA LEU A 38 -27.76 8.77 0.75
C LEU A 38 -27.80 7.33 0.25
N LEU A 39 -28.13 7.14 -1.02
CA LEU A 39 -28.16 5.84 -1.68
C LEU A 39 -26.90 5.68 -2.53
N PRO A 40 -25.85 4.97 -2.03
CA PRO A 40 -24.65 4.74 -2.81
C PRO A 40 -24.96 3.80 -3.97
N LYS A 41 -24.61 4.21 -5.18
CA LYS A 41 -24.74 3.37 -6.38
C LYS A 41 -23.39 2.73 -6.66
N ARG A 42 -23.31 1.42 -6.44
CA ARG A 42 -22.09 0.64 -6.64
C ARG A 42 -22.23 -0.16 -7.93
N TYR A 43 -21.52 0.30 -8.97
CA TYR A 43 -21.42 -0.42 -10.23
C TYR A 43 -20.11 -1.19 -10.24
N LEU A 44 -20.22 -2.50 -10.44
CA LEU A 44 -19.15 -3.46 -10.27
C LEU A 44 -18.85 -4.16 -11.59
N TRP A 45 -17.60 -4.44 -11.87
CA TRP A 45 -17.17 -5.20 -13.03
C TRP A 45 -17.00 -6.67 -12.66
N ALA A 46 -17.70 -7.56 -13.33
CA ALA A 46 -17.64 -9.00 -13.07
C ALA A 46 -16.53 -9.66 -13.86
N ILE A 47 -15.75 -10.50 -13.18
CA ILE A 47 -14.72 -11.36 -13.78
C ILE A 47 -14.92 -12.81 -13.38
N GLU A 48 -14.57 -13.73 -14.29
CA GLU A 48 -14.40 -15.15 -14.02
C GLU A 48 -12.92 -15.47 -14.21
N PRO A 49 -12.16 -15.81 -13.15
CA PRO A 49 -10.76 -16.17 -13.29
C PRO A 49 -10.58 -17.32 -14.28
N GLY A 50 -9.69 -17.14 -15.26
CA GLY A 50 -9.43 -18.15 -16.30
C GLY A 50 -10.43 -18.20 -17.45
N LYS A 51 -11.50 -17.37 -17.45
CA LYS A 51 -12.47 -17.29 -18.56
C LYS A 51 -12.58 -15.86 -19.07
N LEU A 52 -12.29 -15.63 -20.34
CA LEU A 52 -12.32 -14.31 -20.97
C LEU A 52 -13.67 -13.98 -21.64
N SER A 53 -14.53 -14.97 -21.90
CA SER A 53 -15.71 -14.81 -22.75
C SER A 53 -16.83 -15.78 -22.35
N ALA A 54 -17.54 -15.47 -21.27
CA ALA A 54 -18.80 -16.13 -20.93
C ALA A 54 -19.96 -15.12 -21.01
N GLU A 55 -21.15 -15.57 -21.46
CA GLU A 55 -22.38 -14.79 -21.26
C GLU A 55 -22.64 -14.68 -19.75
N MET A 56 -22.85 -13.45 -19.28
CA MET A 56 -23.05 -13.17 -17.86
C MET A 56 -24.53 -13.33 -17.48
N PRO A 57 -24.85 -14.00 -16.34
CA PRO A 57 -26.22 -14.08 -15.85
C PRO A 57 -26.86 -12.70 -15.62
N GLU A 58 -28.17 -12.60 -15.79
CA GLU A 58 -28.87 -11.32 -15.57
C GLU A 58 -28.89 -10.91 -14.10
N ILE A 59 -28.88 -11.86 -13.18
CA ILE A 59 -28.93 -11.65 -11.73
C ILE A 59 -27.94 -12.62 -11.07
N LEU A 60 -27.16 -12.12 -10.13
CA LEU A 60 -26.28 -12.89 -9.25
C LEU A 60 -26.72 -12.74 -7.79
N ASP A 61 -26.80 -13.83 -7.05
CA ASP A 61 -27.17 -13.92 -5.62
C ASP A 61 -28.44 -13.13 -5.26
N ASP A 62 -29.41 -13.01 -6.19
CA ASP A 62 -30.63 -12.17 -6.03
C ASP A 62 -30.34 -10.70 -5.64
N ARG A 63 -29.12 -10.27 -5.77
CA ARG A 63 -28.61 -8.97 -5.30
C ARG A 63 -28.00 -8.11 -6.40
N TYR A 64 -27.20 -8.72 -7.27
CA TYR A 64 -26.46 -7.98 -8.28
C TYR A 64 -27.18 -8.11 -9.62
N ILE A 65 -27.60 -6.97 -10.18
CA ILE A 65 -28.38 -6.91 -11.43
C ILE A 65 -27.48 -6.44 -12.55
N LEU A 66 -27.42 -7.23 -13.63
CA LEU A 66 -26.67 -6.89 -14.85
C LEU A 66 -27.26 -5.66 -15.53
N LYS A 67 -26.47 -4.61 -15.65
CA LYS A 67 -26.87 -3.37 -16.32
C LYS A 67 -26.40 -3.32 -17.77
N TYR A 68 -25.19 -3.80 -18.03
CA TYR A 68 -24.61 -3.82 -19.37
C TYR A 68 -23.31 -4.67 -19.36
N ASP A 69 -23.16 -5.56 -20.37
CA ASP A 69 -21.99 -6.41 -20.55
C ASP A 69 -21.63 -7.16 -19.24
N ARG A 70 -20.61 -6.74 -18.52
CA ARG A 70 -20.17 -7.28 -17.22
C ARG A 70 -20.37 -6.31 -16.05
N VAL A 71 -21.13 -5.25 -16.26
CA VAL A 71 -21.39 -4.22 -15.25
C VAL A 71 -22.63 -4.57 -14.45
N TYR A 72 -22.47 -4.85 -13.16
CA TYR A 72 -23.53 -5.14 -12.22
C TYR A 72 -23.79 -3.97 -11.28
N LEU A 73 -25.04 -3.74 -10.96
CA LEU A 73 -25.44 -2.85 -9.87
C LEU A 73 -25.71 -3.66 -8.61
N ASP A 74 -25.03 -3.30 -7.50
CA ASP A 74 -25.39 -3.80 -6.17
C ASP A 74 -26.68 -3.14 -5.69
N THR A 75 -27.74 -3.92 -5.55
CA THR A 75 -29.05 -3.42 -5.09
C THR A 75 -29.13 -3.28 -3.58
N HIS A 76 -28.25 -3.91 -2.81
CA HIS A 76 -28.20 -3.90 -1.35
C HIS A 76 -26.85 -3.36 -0.81
N PRO A 77 -26.45 -2.12 -1.14
CA PRO A 77 -25.11 -1.60 -0.84
C PRO A 77 -24.83 -1.42 0.67
N GLY A 78 -25.82 -1.58 1.53
CA GLY A 78 -25.68 -1.57 2.99
C GLY A 78 -25.38 -2.95 3.60
N ILE A 79 -25.39 -4.01 2.79
CA ILE A 79 -25.03 -5.36 3.23
C ILE A 79 -23.61 -5.67 2.78
N LEU A 80 -22.80 -6.26 3.66
CA LEU A 80 -21.46 -6.70 3.28
C LEU A 80 -21.52 -7.70 2.10
N PRO A 81 -20.61 -7.60 1.14
CA PRO A 81 -20.52 -8.59 0.06
C PRO A 81 -20.11 -9.95 0.62
N HIS A 82 -20.53 -11.01 -0.06
CA HIS A 82 -20.05 -12.35 0.24
C HIS A 82 -18.57 -12.46 -0.15
N VAL A 83 -17.77 -13.07 0.72
CA VAL A 83 -16.36 -13.43 0.48
C VAL A 83 -16.06 -14.77 1.14
N PRO A 84 -15.20 -15.62 0.57
CA PRO A 84 -14.78 -16.85 1.20
C PRO A 84 -13.95 -16.60 2.47
N GLU A 85 -13.94 -17.54 3.40
CA GLU A 85 -13.14 -17.47 4.62
C GLU A 85 -11.63 -17.37 4.35
N GLN A 86 -11.17 -18.03 3.29
CA GLN A 86 -9.78 -18.00 2.87
C GLN A 86 -9.66 -17.31 1.51
N VAL A 87 -8.65 -16.46 1.37
CA VAL A 87 -8.37 -15.78 0.09
C VAL A 87 -7.85 -16.80 -0.93
N PRO A 88 -8.57 -17.02 -2.03
CA PRO A 88 -8.12 -17.94 -3.07
C PRO A 88 -6.86 -17.42 -3.78
N PRO A 89 -5.98 -18.33 -4.23
CA PRO A 89 -4.71 -17.93 -4.87
C PRO A 89 -4.90 -17.03 -6.09
N GLU A 90 -5.93 -17.29 -6.91
CA GLU A 90 -6.18 -16.61 -8.19
C GLU A 90 -6.52 -15.12 -8.07
N ILE A 91 -6.96 -14.67 -6.87
CA ILE A 91 -7.28 -13.26 -6.64
C ILE A 91 -6.32 -12.58 -5.65
N ARG A 92 -5.39 -13.31 -5.09
CA ARG A 92 -4.45 -12.78 -4.08
C ARG A 92 -3.63 -11.60 -4.61
N ALA A 93 -3.28 -11.62 -5.89
CA ALA A 93 -2.57 -10.53 -6.55
C ALA A 93 -3.33 -9.18 -6.44
N TYR A 94 -4.67 -9.18 -6.56
CA TYR A 94 -5.47 -7.97 -6.38
C TYR A 94 -5.31 -7.36 -4.98
N LEU A 95 -5.21 -8.20 -3.95
CA LEU A 95 -5.05 -7.73 -2.57
C LEU A 95 -3.62 -7.23 -2.32
N ARG A 96 -2.60 -7.94 -2.80
CA ARG A 96 -1.20 -7.54 -2.63
C ARG A 96 -0.83 -6.30 -3.43
N LEU A 97 -1.49 -6.07 -4.57
CA LEU A 97 -1.38 -4.87 -5.37
C LEU A 97 -2.32 -3.72 -4.91
N PHE A 98 -2.91 -3.83 -3.72
CA PHE A 98 -3.74 -2.78 -3.11
C PHE A 98 -3.07 -1.40 -3.03
N PRO A 99 -1.74 -1.26 -2.83
CA PRO A 99 -1.06 0.02 -2.93
C PRO A 99 -1.22 0.73 -4.29
N HIS A 100 -1.51 -0.03 -5.35
CA HIS A 100 -1.75 0.48 -6.71
C HIS A 100 -3.25 0.57 -7.06
N ARG A 101 -4.13 0.72 -6.05
CA ARG A 101 -5.59 0.70 -6.21
C ARG A 101 -6.14 1.80 -7.15
N TRP A 102 -5.36 2.80 -7.43
CA TRP A 102 -5.73 3.83 -8.40
C TRP A 102 -5.47 3.40 -9.86
N HIS A 103 -4.64 2.37 -10.10
CA HIS A 103 -4.48 1.69 -11.37
C HIS A 103 -5.33 0.41 -11.46
N ILE A 104 -5.33 -0.38 -10.38
CA ILE A 104 -5.85 -1.74 -10.34
C ILE A 104 -7.19 -1.75 -9.60
N PRO A 105 -8.26 -2.30 -10.21
CA PRO A 105 -9.54 -2.43 -9.52
C PRO A 105 -9.41 -3.36 -8.30
N GLN A 106 -10.33 -3.21 -7.35
CA GLN A 106 -10.29 -3.93 -6.09
C GLN A 106 -11.38 -5.00 -6.04
N ILE A 107 -11.11 -6.10 -5.34
CA ILE A 107 -12.14 -7.11 -5.08
C ILE A 107 -13.19 -6.52 -4.15
N TYR A 108 -14.42 -6.44 -4.65
CA TYR A 108 -15.60 -6.07 -3.86
C TYR A 108 -16.14 -7.27 -3.10
N GLY A 109 -16.30 -8.39 -3.79
CA GLY A 109 -16.82 -9.64 -3.26
C GLY A 109 -16.93 -10.71 -4.33
N SER A 110 -17.51 -11.84 -3.97
CA SER A 110 -17.82 -12.95 -4.85
C SER A 110 -19.32 -13.14 -4.98
N ALA A 111 -19.75 -13.74 -6.09
CA ALA A 111 -21.14 -14.06 -6.35
C ALA A 111 -21.23 -15.40 -7.11
N SER A 112 -22.37 -16.07 -6.96
CA SER A 112 -22.71 -17.30 -7.68
C SER A 112 -23.86 -17.06 -8.63
N ASP A 113 -23.91 -17.85 -9.69
CA ASP A 113 -25.09 -17.92 -10.53
C ASP A 113 -26.21 -18.64 -9.77
N SER A 114 -27.32 -17.94 -9.51
CA SER A 114 -28.49 -18.48 -8.78
C SER A 114 -29.13 -19.71 -9.49
N ALA A 115 -28.74 -19.99 -10.73
CA ALA A 115 -29.24 -21.11 -11.52
C ALA A 115 -28.40 -22.40 -11.38
N SER A 116 -27.25 -22.37 -10.70
CA SER A 116 -26.41 -23.55 -10.51
C SER A 116 -26.68 -24.24 -9.18
N ASP A 117 -27.29 -25.42 -9.21
CA ASP A 117 -27.58 -26.30 -8.05
C ASP A 117 -26.33 -26.92 -7.38
N SER A 118 -25.12 -26.47 -7.67
CA SER A 118 -23.89 -27.07 -7.12
C SER A 118 -23.48 -26.40 -5.81
N GLU A 119 -23.89 -26.99 -4.69
CA GLU A 119 -23.49 -26.58 -3.32
C GLU A 119 -21.98 -26.74 -2.98
N LEU A 120 -21.13 -27.13 -3.92
CA LEU A 120 -19.77 -27.59 -3.63
C LEU A 120 -18.63 -26.82 -4.29
N ASP A 121 -18.87 -25.77 -5.09
CA ASP A 121 -17.80 -25.12 -5.83
C ASP A 121 -17.56 -23.66 -5.39
N ALA A 122 -16.27 -23.32 -5.38
CA ALA A 122 -15.78 -21.97 -5.14
C ALA A 122 -16.55 -20.93 -5.98
N PRO A 123 -16.72 -19.69 -5.50
CA PRO A 123 -17.44 -18.65 -6.21
C PRO A 123 -16.87 -18.48 -7.61
N SER A 124 -17.72 -18.64 -8.61
CA SER A 124 -17.27 -18.61 -10.02
C SER A 124 -17.10 -17.20 -10.55
N ILE A 125 -17.73 -16.20 -9.93
CA ILE A 125 -17.74 -14.80 -10.37
C ILE A 125 -17.23 -13.90 -9.26
N TRP A 126 -16.23 -13.07 -9.59
CA TRP A 126 -15.71 -12.02 -8.72
C TRP A 126 -16.17 -10.65 -9.21
N LEU A 127 -16.56 -9.82 -8.27
CA LEU A 127 -17.02 -8.46 -8.52
C LEU A 127 -15.92 -7.48 -8.14
N LEU A 128 -15.54 -6.63 -9.10
CA LEU A 128 -14.50 -5.61 -8.92
C LEU A 128 -15.11 -4.23 -8.75
N GLU A 129 -14.71 -3.51 -7.72
CA GLU A 129 -14.98 -2.09 -7.56
C GLU A 129 -13.82 -1.25 -8.14
N ASN A 130 -14.10 0.02 -8.44
CA ASN A 130 -13.14 0.92 -9.07
C ASN A 130 -12.60 0.41 -10.42
N ALA A 131 -13.36 -0.41 -11.13
CA ALA A 131 -13.02 -0.81 -12.49
C ALA A 131 -13.08 0.40 -13.46
N PRO A 132 -12.32 0.36 -14.57
CA PRO A 132 -12.28 1.45 -15.56
C PRO A 132 -13.56 1.47 -16.43
N ILE A 133 -14.69 1.78 -15.81
CA ILE A 133 -16.01 1.86 -16.43
C ILE A 133 -16.64 3.23 -16.23
N GLU A 134 -17.39 3.71 -17.22
CA GLU A 134 -18.11 4.97 -17.14
C GLU A 134 -19.54 4.86 -17.72
N PRO A 135 -20.51 5.59 -17.16
CA PRO A 135 -21.84 5.66 -17.73
C PRO A 135 -21.84 6.53 -18.99
N ARG A 136 -22.62 6.15 -19.99
CA ARG A 136 -22.92 6.97 -21.17
C ARG A 136 -24.20 7.76 -20.98
N ALA A 137 -24.35 8.82 -21.77
CA ALA A 137 -25.55 9.68 -21.74
C ALA A 137 -26.86 8.92 -22.05
N ASN A 138 -26.79 7.81 -22.80
CA ASN A 138 -27.93 6.95 -23.13
C ASN A 138 -28.27 5.89 -22.08
N GLY A 139 -27.65 5.96 -20.89
CA GLY A 139 -27.87 5.00 -19.79
C GLY A 139 -27.12 3.67 -19.94
N THR A 140 -26.35 3.46 -21.01
CA THR A 140 -25.46 2.31 -21.13
C THR A 140 -24.12 2.60 -20.47
N TRP A 141 -23.32 1.54 -20.28
CA TRP A 141 -21.98 1.63 -19.70
C TRP A 141 -20.93 1.33 -20.77
N ARG A 142 -19.72 1.80 -20.57
CA ARG A 142 -18.56 1.40 -21.36
C ARG A 142 -17.32 1.32 -20.47
N GLN A 143 -16.37 0.52 -20.89
CA GLN A 143 -15.02 0.62 -20.35
C GLN A 143 -14.31 1.87 -20.90
N PHE A 144 -13.34 2.38 -20.20
CA PHE A 144 -12.42 3.38 -20.72
C PHE A 144 -11.72 2.87 -21.99
N PRO A 145 -11.27 3.75 -22.87
CA PRO A 145 -10.64 3.32 -24.11
C PRO A 145 -9.37 2.51 -23.86
N HIS A 146 -9.11 1.53 -24.72
CA HIS A 146 -7.84 0.83 -24.72
C HIS A 146 -6.70 1.78 -25.07
N ILE A 147 -5.52 1.54 -24.52
CA ILE A 147 -4.33 2.34 -24.82
C ILE A 147 -4.04 2.37 -26.34
N ASP A 148 -4.23 1.26 -27.07
CA ASP A 148 -4.07 1.19 -28.54
C ASP A 148 -4.92 2.22 -29.27
N LEU A 149 -6.20 2.34 -28.88
CA LEU A 149 -7.15 3.26 -29.53
C LEU A 149 -6.85 4.73 -29.16
N ALA A 150 -6.42 4.96 -27.94
CA ALA A 150 -6.16 6.31 -27.45
C ALA A 150 -4.80 6.86 -27.90
N TRP A 151 -3.83 5.99 -28.19
CA TRP A 151 -2.45 6.36 -28.51
C TRP A 151 -2.31 7.43 -29.58
N SER A 152 -3.05 7.28 -30.68
CA SER A 152 -3.02 8.25 -31.80
C SER A 152 -3.79 9.55 -31.54
N GLN A 153 -4.57 9.62 -30.45
CA GLN A 153 -5.50 10.72 -30.16
C GLN A 153 -4.96 11.71 -29.13
N VAL A 154 -3.85 11.37 -28.47
CA VAL A 154 -3.25 12.19 -27.39
C VAL A 154 -1.90 12.77 -27.78
N ASP A 155 -1.45 13.76 -27.04
CA ASP A 155 -0.13 14.37 -27.21
C ASP A 155 1.00 13.46 -26.67
N ASP A 156 2.23 13.87 -26.94
CA ASP A 156 3.42 13.07 -26.65
C ASP A 156 3.71 12.96 -25.13
N LEU A 157 3.33 13.96 -24.33
CA LEU A 157 3.46 13.91 -22.87
C LEU A 157 2.54 12.86 -22.24
N HIS A 158 1.30 12.73 -22.73
CA HIS A 158 0.40 11.66 -22.27
C HIS A 158 0.94 10.28 -22.62
N LYS A 159 1.44 10.10 -23.86
CA LYS A 159 2.04 8.82 -24.28
C LYS A 159 3.19 8.41 -23.40
N LEU A 160 4.15 9.32 -23.18
CA LEU A 160 5.30 9.05 -22.32
C LEU A 160 4.89 8.83 -20.86
N GLY A 161 3.90 9.57 -20.36
CA GLY A 161 3.34 9.38 -19.03
C GLY A 161 2.72 7.98 -18.84
N TRP A 162 2.02 7.45 -19.83
CA TRP A 162 1.45 6.10 -19.79
C TRP A 162 2.54 5.02 -19.80
N LEU A 163 3.55 5.15 -20.65
CA LEU A 163 4.69 4.21 -20.68
C LEU A 163 5.43 4.19 -19.35
N TRP A 164 5.64 5.38 -18.76
CA TRP A 164 6.28 5.52 -17.44
C TRP A 164 5.48 4.78 -16.36
N GLN A 165 4.15 4.92 -16.35
CA GLN A 165 3.28 4.24 -15.37
C GLN A 165 3.27 2.73 -15.56
N ILE A 166 3.29 2.21 -16.81
CA ILE A 166 3.43 0.77 -17.07
C ILE A 166 4.74 0.24 -16.50
N LEU A 167 5.85 0.95 -16.72
CA LEU A 167 7.15 0.59 -16.15
C LEU A 167 7.15 0.64 -14.62
N ASN A 168 6.44 1.61 -14.04
CA ASN A 168 6.32 1.73 -12.57
C ASN A 168 5.57 0.56 -11.93
N LEU A 169 4.59 0.00 -12.64
CA LEU A 169 3.85 -1.19 -12.18
C LEU A 169 4.59 -2.51 -12.43
N TRP A 170 5.57 -2.52 -13.34
CA TRP A 170 6.18 -3.74 -13.87
C TRP A 170 6.72 -4.64 -12.77
N THR A 171 7.58 -4.12 -11.89
CA THR A 171 8.25 -4.91 -10.85
C THR A 171 7.25 -5.55 -9.88
N ASP A 172 6.21 -4.81 -9.48
CA ASP A 172 5.19 -5.33 -8.58
C ASP A 172 4.29 -6.37 -9.26
N CYS A 173 3.95 -6.16 -10.54
CA CYS A 173 3.21 -7.16 -11.32
C CYS A 173 4.01 -8.44 -11.55
N VAL A 174 5.33 -8.33 -11.80
CA VAL A 174 6.23 -9.49 -11.90
C VAL A 174 6.27 -10.26 -10.59
N ARG A 175 6.41 -9.56 -9.47
CA ARG A 175 6.46 -10.18 -8.14
C ARG A 175 5.18 -10.96 -7.81
N GLU A 176 4.03 -10.45 -8.23
CA GLU A 176 2.73 -11.09 -7.98
C GLU A 176 2.30 -12.07 -9.11
N GLY A 177 3.16 -12.31 -10.13
CA GLY A 177 2.90 -13.26 -11.20
C GLY A 177 1.77 -12.83 -12.15
N VAL A 178 1.64 -11.53 -12.41
CA VAL A 178 0.58 -10.94 -13.27
C VAL A 178 1.13 -9.93 -14.27
N ALA A 179 2.42 -9.98 -14.59
CA ALA A 179 3.06 -9.07 -15.54
C ALA A 179 2.48 -9.19 -16.97
N SER A 180 1.94 -10.34 -17.33
CA SER A 180 1.21 -10.57 -18.58
C SER A 180 0.03 -9.60 -18.78
N THR A 181 -0.53 -9.08 -17.69
CA THR A 181 -1.54 -8.00 -17.72
C THR A 181 -1.05 -6.77 -18.47
N LEU A 182 0.19 -6.37 -18.25
CA LEU A 182 0.80 -5.17 -18.87
C LEU A 182 1.24 -5.42 -20.31
N LEU A 183 1.30 -6.68 -20.74
CA LEU A 183 1.58 -7.11 -22.12
C LEU A 183 0.32 -7.26 -22.97
N ASP A 184 -0.85 -7.19 -22.37
CA ASP A 184 -2.13 -7.19 -23.10
C ASP A 184 -2.72 -5.77 -23.15
N SER A 185 -2.60 -5.11 -24.30
CA SER A 185 -3.14 -3.77 -24.52
C SER A 185 -4.67 -3.68 -24.33
N GLN A 186 -5.37 -4.82 -24.34
CA GLN A 186 -6.81 -4.88 -24.06
C GLN A 186 -7.10 -4.70 -22.57
N GLN A 187 -6.14 -5.01 -21.69
CA GLN A 187 -6.29 -4.82 -20.24
C GLN A 187 -5.86 -3.42 -19.80
N VAL A 188 -4.99 -2.76 -20.58
CA VAL A 188 -4.54 -1.41 -20.27
C VAL A 188 -5.51 -0.39 -20.84
N ARG A 189 -6.25 0.26 -19.97
CA ARG A 189 -7.21 1.34 -20.26
C ARG A 189 -6.58 2.69 -19.93
N VAL A 190 -7.13 3.77 -20.47
CA VAL A 190 -6.63 5.13 -20.20
C VAL A 190 -7.74 6.08 -19.80
N ASP A 191 -7.43 6.95 -18.85
CA ASP A 191 -8.28 8.03 -18.37
C ASP A 191 -7.43 9.31 -18.23
N GLY A 192 -7.44 10.14 -19.26
CA GLY A 192 -6.56 11.33 -19.31
C GLY A 192 -5.09 10.96 -19.15
N SER A 193 -4.45 11.52 -18.15
CA SER A 193 -3.04 11.26 -17.84
C SER A 193 -2.75 9.88 -17.25
N PHE A 194 -3.77 9.08 -16.89
CA PHE A 194 -3.59 7.86 -16.12
C PHE A 194 -3.91 6.59 -16.90
N ILE A 195 -3.16 5.52 -16.62
CA ILE A 195 -3.54 4.17 -17.03
C ILE A 195 -4.39 3.51 -15.94
N ARG A 196 -5.30 2.64 -16.39
CA ARG A 196 -6.15 1.80 -15.54
C ARG A 196 -6.14 0.37 -16.05
N ILE A 197 -6.12 -0.58 -15.16
CA ILE A 197 -6.17 -2.00 -15.50
C ILE A 197 -7.63 -2.48 -15.45
N ALA A 198 -8.07 -3.20 -16.49
CA ALA A 198 -9.42 -3.75 -16.53
C ALA A 198 -9.55 -4.97 -15.61
N GLN A 199 -8.63 -5.93 -15.77
CA GLN A 199 -8.50 -7.11 -14.90
C GLN A 199 -7.06 -7.62 -14.93
N LEU A 200 -6.63 -8.34 -13.90
CA LEU A 200 -5.33 -8.99 -13.84
C LEU A 200 -5.36 -10.32 -14.62
N ILE A 201 -4.28 -10.58 -15.35
CA ILE A 201 -4.04 -11.84 -16.07
C ILE A 201 -2.85 -12.53 -15.42
N PRO A 202 -3.02 -13.75 -14.88
CA PRO A 202 -1.91 -14.53 -14.35
C PRO A 202 -0.88 -14.86 -15.44
N ASP A 203 0.40 -14.92 -15.07
CA ASP A 203 1.46 -15.36 -15.96
C ASP A 203 1.35 -16.87 -16.22
N GLU A 204 1.40 -17.28 -17.49
CA GLU A 204 1.20 -18.68 -17.90
C GLU A 204 2.41 -19.59 -17.58
N SER A 205 3.58 -19.03 -17.35
CA SER A 205 4.82 -19.76 -17.13
C SER A 205 5.44 -19.43 -15.77
N GLU A 206 6.22 -20.38 -15.20
CA GLU A 206 7.01 -20.14 -13.97
C GLU A 206 8.09 -19.05 -14.18
N LEU A 207 8.40 -18.70 -15.42
CA LEU A 207 9.31 -17.62 -15.77
C LEU A 207 8.52 -16.37 -16.10
N SER A 208 8.66 -15.35 -15.27
CA SER A 208 8.08 -14.04 -15.54
C SER A 208 8.55 -13.47 -16.88
N PRO A 209 7.70 -12.76 -17.61
CA PRO A 209 8.07 -12.17 -18.89
C PRO A 209 9.18 -11.12 -18.73
N GLY A 210 10.11 -11.08 -19.68
CA GLY A 210 11.15 -10.06 -19.72
C GLY A 210 10.64 -8.70 -20.19
N LEU A 211 11.37 -7.65 -19.87
CA LEU A 211 11.05 -6.27 -20.25
C LEU A 211 11.09 -6.06 -21.78
N ASP A 212 11.86 -6.88 -22.51
CA ASP A 212 11.90 -6.91 -23.97
C ASP A 212 10.52 -7.08 -24.60
N LYS A 213 9.63 -7.81 -23.92
CA LYS A 213 8.24 -8.03 -24.38
C LYS A 213 7.44 -6.72 -24.46
N LEU A 214 7.67 -5.78 -23.55
CA LEU A 214 7.10 -4.44 -23.64
C LEU A 214 7.63 -3.70 -24.87
N GLY A 215 8.93 -3.78 -25.15
CA GLY A 215 9.53 -3.22 -26.36
C GLY A 215 8.85 -3.73 -27.66
N TYR A 216 8.63 -5.05 -27.74
CA TYR A 216 7.89 -5.64 -28.86
C TYR A 216 6.42 -5.20 -28.92
N LEU A 217 5.73 -5.12 -27.80
CA LEU A 217 4.35 -4.64 -27.76
C LEU A 217 4.28 -3.19 -28.24
N TRP A 218 5.12 -2.31 -27.69
CA TRP A 218 5.10 -0.88 -27.96
C TRP A 218 5.55 -0.54 -29.38
N SER A 219 6.43 -1.35 -30.00
CA SER A 219 6.83 -1.16 -31.39
C SER A 219 5.64 -1.15 -32.38
N ARG A 220 4.51 -1.78 -32.02
CA ARG A 220 3.28 -1.75 -32.82
C ARG A 220 2.68 -0.35 -32.93
N TRP A 221 3.00 0.57 -32.02
CA TRP A 221 2.47 1.94 -32.02
C TRP A 221 3.35 2.92 -32.80
N ILE A 222 4.57 2.52 -33.21
CA ILE A 222 5.49 3.37 -33.99
C ILE A 222 4.81 3.95 -35.25
N PRO A 223 4.09 3.16 -36.08
CA PRO A 223 3.46 3.69 -37.31
C PRO A 223 2.43 4.80 -37.06
N THR A 224 1.79 4.79 -35.90
CA THR A 224 0.77 5.78 -35.51
C THR A 224 1.33 6.93 -34.69
N THR A 225 2.60 6.85 -34.27
CA THR A 225 3.31 7.90 -33.55
C THR A 225 3.80 8.95 -34.53
N LYS A 226 3.56 10.22 -34.22
CA LYS A 226 3.96 11.36 -35.07
C LYS A 226 5.30 11.95 -34.64
N PRO A 227 6.04 12.65 -35.53
CA PRO A 227 7.12 13.52 -35.11
C PRO A 227 6.61 14.60 -34.10
N PRO A 228 7.41 15.02 -33.12
CA PRO A 228 8.83 14.71 -32.97
C PRO A 228 9.11 13.38 -32.22
N LEU A 229 8.11 12.72 -31.63
CA LEU A 229 8.31 11.56 -30.75
C LEU A 229 8.69 10.27 -31.51
N ARG A 230 8.33 10.12 -32.80
CA ARG A 230 8.45 8.83 -33.52
C ARG A 230 9.86 8.24 -33.48
N ASP A 231 10.87 9.02 -33.86
CA ASP A 231 12.24 8.52 -34.00
C ASP A 231 12.83 8.13 -32.64
N PHE A 232 12.55 8.91 -31.61
CA PHE A 232 12.89 8.59 -30.23
C PHE A 232 12.22 7.28 -29.78
N PHE A 233 10.92 7.14 -30.05
CA PHE A 233 10.14 6.00 -29.59
C PHE A 233 10.56 4.69 -30.29
N GLU A 234 10.88 4.75 -31.57
CA GLU A 234 11.42 3.62 -32.33
C GLU A 234 12.76 3.15 -31.73
N GLN A 235 13.70 4.05 -31.51
CA GLN A 235 15.01 3.72 -30.94
C GLN A 235 14.89 3.25 -29.48
N PHE A 236 13.97 3.83 -28.72
CA PHE A 236 13.69 3.43 -27.34
C PHE A 236 13.15 1.98 -27.27
N CYS A 237 12.19 1.64 -28.11
CA CYS A 237 11.68 0.26 -28.21
C CYS A 237 12.80 -0.71 -28.61
N GLN A 238 13.65 -0.31 -29.58
CA GLN A 238 14.78 -1.16 -30.00
C GLN A 238 15.77 -1.41 -28.87
N TYR A 239 16.08 -0.39 -28.02
CA TYR A 239 16.97 -0.56 -26.89
C TYR A 239 16.39 -1.49 -25.81
N MET A 240 15.07 -1.53 -25.64
CA MET A 240 14.40 -2.52 -24.77
C MET A 240 14.48 -3.92 -25.36
N ILE A 241 14.22 -4.09 -26.67
CA ILE A 241 14.27 -5.39 -27.39
C ILE A 241 15.68 -5.97 -27.36
N ASP A 242 16.69 -5.15 -27.58
CA ASP A 242 18.10 -5.56 -27.60
C ASP A 242 18.70 -5.75 -26.20
N GLY A 243 17.92 -5.50 -25.13
CA GLY A 243 18.35 -5.61 -23.76
C GLY A 243 19.36 -4.55 -23.33
N GLN A 244 19.48 -3.42 -24.04
CA GLN A 244 20.28 -2.27 -23.62
C GLN A 244 19.61 -1.49 -22.47
N LEU A 245 18.28 -1.51 -22.44
CA LEU A 245 17.45 -1.11 -21.30
C LEU A 245 16.82 -2.39 -20.73
N HIS A 246 17.40 -2.92 -19.68
CA HIS A 246 17.02 -4.22 -19.11
C HIS A 246 16.32 -4.12 -17.76
N THR A 247 16.25 -2.91 -17.15
CA THR A 247 15.46 -2.66 -15.94
C THR A 247 14.41 -1.58 -16.16
N PRO A 248 13.25 -1.66 -15.47
CA PRO A 248 12.22 -0.63 -15.54
C PRO A 248 12.75 0.77 -15.20
N GLU A 249 13.63 0.88 -14.21
CA GLU A 249 14.21 2.13 -13.75
C GLU A 249 15.08 2.79 -14.83
N GLN A 250 15.85 2.00 -15.57
CA GLN A 250 16.64 2.53 -16.71
C GLN A 250 15.72 3.08 -17.79
N ALA A 251 14.68 2.33 -18.15
CA ALA A 251 13.70 2.77 -19.12
C ALA A 251 12.94 4.03 -18.66
N GLN A 252 12.55 4.09 -17.38
CA GLN A 252 11.92 5.27 -16.77
C GLN A 252 12.84 6.49 -16.82
N MET A 253 14.14 6.35 -16.53
CA MET A 253 15.09 7.47 -16.60
C MET A 253 15.19 8.07 -18.02
N VAL A 254 15.12 7.22 -19.05
CA VAL A 254 15.12 7.68 -20.44
C VAL A 254 13.83 8.42 -20.76
N ILE A 255 12.68 7.87 -20.36
CA ILE A 255 11.37 8.53 -20.53
C ILE A 255 11.33 9.86 -19.77
N ASP A 256 11.87 9.92 -18.56
CA ASP A 256 11.93 11.14 -17.75
C ASP A 256 12.69 12.28 -18.46
N ARG A 257 13.81 11.97 -19.11
CA ARG A 257 14.55 12.97 -19.91
C ARG A 257 13.71 13.49 -21.07
N ALA A 258 12.97 12.60 -21.75
CA ALA A 258 12.10 13.00 -22.85
C ALA A 258 10.91 13.85 -22.36
N ILE A 259 10.31 13.48 -21.20
CA ILE A 259 9.27 14.28 -20.54
C ILE A 259 9.81 15.67 -20.18
N ASP A 260 10.99 15.75 -19.54
CA ASP A 260 11.61 17.04 -19.18
C ASP A 260 11.83 17.92 -20.42
N ARG A 261 12.21 17.31 -21.56
CA ARG A 261 12.39 18.02 -22.80
C ARG A 261 11.08 18.55 -23.36
N LEU A 262 10.02 17.73 -23.34
CA LEU A 262 8.70 18.12 -23.82
C LEU A 262 7.98 19.12 -22.90
N ASN A 263 8.28 19.13 -21.61
CA ASN A 263 7.65 20.02 -20.64
C ASN A 263 7.84 21.52 -20.98
N VAL A 264 8.85 21.89 -21.76
CA VAL A 264 9.02 23.28 -22.22
C VAL A 264 7.87 23.75 -23.12
N THR A 265 7.10 22.83 -23.72
CA THR A 265 5.94 23.12 -24.57
C THR A 265 4.66 23.40 -23.78
N ARG A 266 4.73 23.35 -22.46
CA ARG A 266 3.59 23.57 -21.54
C ARG A 266 3.97 24.58 -20.46
N ASN A 267 2.98 25.30 -19.95
CA ASN A 267 3.06 26.07 -18.72
C ASN A 267 2.19 25.40 -17.67
N TYR A 268 2.75 25.18 -16.51
CA TYR A 268 2.10 24.56 -15.35
C TYR A 268 1.86 25.63 -14.29
N HIS A 269 0.60 25.74 -13.87
CA HIS A 269 0.15 26.77 -12.94
C HIS A 269 -0.50 26.10 -11.72
N TRP A 270 0.30 25.92 -10.68
CA TRP A 270 -0.15 25.38 -9.40
C TRP A 270 -0.62 26.49 -8.47
N GLN A 271 -1.70 26.23 -7.75
CA GLN A 271 -2.19 27.03 -6.63
C GLN A 271 -2.58 26.12 -5.48
N VAL A 272 -2.50 26.61 -4.23
CA VAL A 272 -2.93 25.89 -3.03
C VAL A 272 -3.74 26.80 -2.13
N THR A 273 -4.73 26.22 -1.47
CA THR A 273 -5.51 26.84 -0.40
C THR A 273 -5.71 25.80 0.72
N THR A 274 -5.68 26.25 1.94
CA THR A 274 -5.85 25.39 3.12
C THR A 274 -6.88 25.96 4.04
N LEU A 275 -7.59 25.09 4.73
CA LEU A 275 -8.54 25.46 5.78
C LEU A 275 -8.53 24.38 6.84
N SER A 276 -8.46 24.80 8.10
CA SER A 276 -8.53 23.92 9.26
C SER A 276 -9.58 24.43 10.22
N ASP A 277 -10.42 23.55 10.73
CA ASP A 277 -11.49 23.86 11.67
C ASP A 277 -11.49 22.85 12.82
N ARG A 278 -11.76 23.34 14.00
CA ARG A 278 -11.79 22.52 15.22
C ARG A 278 -12.90 21.46 15.21
N GLY A 279 -13.91 21.63 14.39
CA GLY A 279 -15.13 20.82 14.45
C GLY A 279 -16.03 21.14 15.67
N PRO A 280 -17.28 20.69 15.63
CA PRO A 280 -18.27 21.02 16.66
C PRO A 280 -18.08 20.25 17.98
N SER A 281 -17.46 19.07 17.96
CA SER A 281 -17.37 18.17 19.11
C SER A 281 -16.06 18.24 19.88
N ARG A 282 -15.01 18.81 19.30
CA ARG A 282 -13.68 18.90 19.90
C ARG A 282 -13.50 20.22 20.65
N THR A 283 -12.70 20.21 21.74
CA THR A 283 -12.36 21.40 22.51
C THR A 283 -11.16 22.14 21.95
N ARG A 284 -10.23 21.43 21.29
CA ARG A 284 -9.02 21.93 20.64
C ARG A 284 -8.95 21.45 19.20
N ASN A 285 -8.17 22.15 18.40
CA ASN A 285 -7.80 21.69 17.09
C ASN A 285 -6.40 21.10 17.17
N GLU A 286 -6.29 19.81 16.99
CA GLU A 286 -5.02 19.06 16.98
C GLU A 286 -4.49 18.88 15.57
N ASP A 287 -5.28 19.21 14.55
CA ASP A 287 -4.86 19.25 13.15
C ASP A 287 -3.97 20.46 12.86
N ALA A 288 -3.11 20.31 11.88
CA ALA A 288 -2.33 21.42 11.31
C ALA A 288 -2.21 21.30 9.78
N CYS A 289 -1.99 22.42 9.09
CA CYS A 289 -1.81 22.45 7.66
C CYS A 289 -0.73 23.47 7.22
N PHE A 290 -0.21 23.27 6.02
CA PHE A 290 0.70 24.19 5.34
C PHE A 290 0.35 24.31 3.86
N PRO A 291 0.44 25.52 3.26
CA PRO A 291 0.65 26.82 3.91
C PRO A 291 -0.57 27.22 4.74
N LEU A 292 -0.39 28.12 5.70
CA LEU A 292 -1.51 28.71 6.45
C LEU A 292 -2.15 29.83 5.62
N THR A 293 -2.96 29.47 4.62
CA THR A 293 -3.60 30.45 3.74
C THR A 293 -4.96 29.99 3.23
N GLU A 294 -5.99 30.76 3.53
CA GLU A 294 -7.33 30.56 2.96
C GLU A 294 -7.45 31.13 1.54
N LYS A 295 -6.56 32.04 1.16
CA LYS A 295 -6.53 32.63 -0.19
C LYS A 295 -5.35 32.05 -0.96
N PRO A 296 -5.59 31.45 -2.14
CA PRO A 296 -4.51 30.89 -2.92
C PRO A 296 -3.53 31.99 -3.32
N ASP A 297 -2.24 31.67 -3.21
CA ASP A 297 -1.15 32.46 -3.76
C ASP A 297 -1.28 32.58 -5.29
N PRO A 298 -0.59 33.57 -5.91
CA PRO A 298 -0.49 33.59 -7.35
C PRO A 298 0.03 32.27 -7.92
N PRO A 299 -0.45 31.84 -9.12
CA PRO A 299 -0.03 30.59 -9.71
C PRO A 299 1.49 30.48 -9.88
N ARG A 300 2.07 29.35 -9.54
CA ARG A 300 3.51 29.03 -9.62
C ARG A 300 3.71 27.68 -10.30
N SER A 301 4.94 27.42 -10.77
CA SER A 301 5.31 26.09 -11.30
C SER A 301 5.48 25.04 -10.21
N GLN A 302 5.63 25.46 -8.95
CA GLN A 302 5.80 24.59 -7.79
C GLN A 302 4.87 25.00 -6.66
N VAL A 303 4.38 24.00 -5.92
CA VAL A 303 3.51 24.19 -4.77
C VAL A 303 3.75 23.08 -3.75
N LEU A 304 3.54 23.39 -2.47
CA LEU A 304 3.59 22.45 -1.37
C LEU A 304 2.30 22.56 -0.55
N GLY A 305 1.63 21.45 -0.31
CA GLY A 305 0.52 21.31 0.63
C GLY A 305 0.85 20.22 1.64
N ILE A 306 0.57 20.44 2.93
CA ILE A 306 0.74 19.45 4.00
C ILE A 306 -0.47 19.49 4.91
N VAL A 307 -0.96 18.31 5.31
CA VAL A 307 -1.97 18.14 6.37
C VAL A 307 -1.43 17.14 7.37
N CYS A 308 -1.59 17.46 8.65
CA CYS A 308 -1.23 16.62 9.79
C CYS A 308 -2.41 16.56 10.73
N ASP A 309 -2.77 15.36 11.17
CA ASP A 309 -3.79 15.07 12.17
C ASP A 309 -3.07 14.64 13.45
N GLY A 310 -3.26 15.40 14.52
CA GLY A 310 -2.58 15.17 15.79
C GLY A 310 -3.25 14.08 16.60
N VAL A 311 -2.52 12.99 16.86
CA VAL A 311 -2.99 11.89 17.69
C VAL A 311 -2.31 11.92 19.06
N GLY A 312 -3.11 11.92 20.12
CA GLY A 312 -2.57 11.92 21.49
C GLY A 312 -3.65 12.00 22.54
N GLY A 313 -3.62 11.06 23.45
CA GLY A 313 -4.73 10.83 24.38
C GLY A 313 -4.84 11.80 25.54
N HIS A 314 -4.41 13.04 25.55
CA HIS A 314 -4.86 14.05 26.54
C HIS A 314 -4.29 15.46 26.33
N ASP A 315 -3.06 15.64 25.84
CA ASP A 315 -2.49 16.96 25.54
C ASP A 315 -1.23 16.79 24.68
N GLY A 316 -1.24 17.26 23.43
CA GLY A 316 -0.04 17.31 22.62
C GLY A 316 -0.17 16.92 21.16
N GLY A 317 -1.36 16.55 20.65
CA GLY A 317 -1.60 16.36 19.24
C GLY A 317 -1.30 17.63 18.44
N ASP A 318 -1.72 18.79 18.95
CA ASP A 318 -1.46 20.12 18.39
C ASP A 318 0.06 20.47 18.36
N ILE A 319 0.81 20.00 19.37
CA ILE A 319 2.27 20.16 19.40
C ILE A 319 2.93 19.26 18.34
N ALA A 320 2.49 18.00 18.25
CA ALA A 320 3.06 17.04 17.32
C ALA A 320 2.80 17.45 15.86
N SER A 321 1.56 17.80 15.52
CA SER A 321 1.19 18.26 14.17
C SER A 321 1.93 19.58 13.82
N GLY A 322 2.04 20.52 14.77
CA GLY A 322 2.79 21.76 14.57
C GLY A 322 4.30 21.55 14.36
N LEU A 323 4.93 20.63 15.12
CA LEU A 323 6.34 20.25 14.93
C LEU A 323 6.56 19.58 13.58
N ALA A 324 5.67 18.65 13.17
CA ALA A 324 5.75 17.98 11.89
C ALA A 324 5.68 19.01 10.74
N ILE A 325 4.68 19.89 10.74
CA ILE A 325 4.52 20.95 9.73
C ILE A 325 5.77 21.83 9.66
N SER A 326 6.25 22.35 10.80
CA SER A 326 7.39 23.27 10.81
C SER A 326 8.66 22.59 10.29
N THR A 327 8.96 21.38 10.74
CA THR A 327 10.16 20.64 10.33
C THR A 327 10.13 20.32 8.85
N VAL A 328 9.02 19.72 8.36
CA VAL A 328 8.91 19.28 6.97
C VAL A 328 8.84 20.48 6.02
N SER A 329 8.02 21.50 6.32
CA SER A 329 7.90 22.67 5.46
C SER A 329 9.24 23.42 5.32
N ASP A 330 9.98 23.59 6.42
CA ASP A 330 11.31 24.19 6.43
C ASP A 330 12.32 23.44 5.56
N ARG A 331 12.31 22.11 5.62
CA ARG A 331 13.23 21.26 4.85
C ARG A 331 12.88 21.22 3.38
N VAL A 332 11.60 21.07 3.07
CA VAL A 332 11.10 20.95 1.69
C VAL A 332 11.08 22.32 0.97
N SER A 333 10.69 23.43 1.65
CA SER A 333 10.63 24.77 1.03
C SER A 333 12.01 25.39 0.78
N ARG A 334 13.05 25.00 1.51
CA ARG A 334 14.43 25.46 1.26
C ARG A 334 15.07 24.86 0.00
N ILE A 335 14.31 24.15 -0.81
CA ILE A 335 14.74 23.56 -2.07
C ILE A 335 14.78 24.64 -3.19
N GLU A 336 15.35 25.79 -2.93
CA GLU A 336 15.77 26.66 -4.02
C GLU A 336 17.15 26.20 -4.54
N PRO A 337 17.31 26.01 -5.87
CA PRO A 337 18.62 25.71 -6.42
C PRO A 337 19.57 26.84 -6.04
N SER A 338 20.68 26.51 -5.40
CA SER A 338 21.76 27.49 -5.13
C SER A 338 22.07 28.22 -6.43
N PRO A 339 22.02 29.57 -6.46
CA PRO A 339 22.25 30.33 -7.70
C PRO A 339 23.65 30.16 -8.30
N LYS A 340 24.50 29.34 -7.71
CA LYS A 340 25.89 29.11 -8.12
C LYS A 340 26.12 27.83 -8.94
N SER A 341 25.11 26.94 -9.12
CA SER A 341 25.24 25.79 -10.01
C SER A 341 24.15 25.83 -11.09
N SER A 342 24.48 26.33 -12.23
CA SER A 342 23.60 26.40 -13.41
C SER A 342 23.25 25.05 -14.04
N LEU A 343 23.49 23.91 -13.35
CA LEU A 343 23.34 22.54 -13.86
C LEU A 343 22.69 21.55 -12.89
N ALA A 344 22.37 21.93 -11.65
CA ALA A 344 21.77 21.01 -10.71
C ALA A 344 20.27 21.30 -10.49
N LYS A 345 19.41 20.95 -11.46
CA LYS A 345 18.06 20.53 -11.14
C LYS A 345 18.18 19.28 -10.27
N TRP A 346 17.60 19.31 -9.06
CA TRP A 346 17.50 18.12 -8.23
C TRP A 346 16.87 17.00 -9.03
N SER A 347 17.45 15.80 -8.99
CA SER A 347 16.80 14.63 -9.59
C SER A 347 15.49 14.37 -8.84
N ARG A 348 14.56 13.71 -9.50
CA ARG A 348 13.29 13.30 -8.88
C ARG A 348 13.51 12.40 -7.66
N VAL A 349 14.54 11.56 -7.71
CA VAL A 349 14.97 10.69 -6.61
C VAL A 349 15.43 11.53 -5.41
N ASP A 350 16.29 12.54 -5.63
CA ASP A 350 16.77 13.42 -4.57
C ASP A 350 15.61 14.16 -3.85
N LYS A 351 14.54 14.50 -4.58
CA LYS A 351 13.35 15.14 -3.98
C LYS A 351 12.60 14.17 -3.07
N LEU A 352 12.39 12.93 -3.53
CA LEU A 352 11.71 11.89 -2.76
C LEU A 352 12.49 11.55 -1.49
N ASP A 353 13.82 11.40 -1.59
CA ASP A 353 14.68 11.09 -0.45
C ASP A 353 14.68 12.22 0.58
N ARG A 354 14.69 13.47 0.14
CA ARG A 354 14.58 14.63 1.05
C ARG A 354 13.25 14.70 1.79
N VAL A 355 12.16 14.35 1.14
CA VAL A 355 10.87 14.28 1.83
C VAL A 355 10.90 13.18 2.88
N ARG A 356 11.48 12.02 2.57
CA ARG A 356 11.67 10.92 3.55
C ARG A 356 12.55 11.36 4.71
N GLU A 357 13.68 12.03 4.44
CA GLU A 357 14.57 12.58 5.48
C GLU A 357 13.84 13.61 6.34
N ALA A 358 13.07 14.52 5.73
CA ALA A 358 12.31 15.53 6.47
C ALA A 358 11.23 14.90 7.37
N ILE A 359 10.57 13.85 6.92
CA ILE A 359 9.59 13.08 7.72
C ILE A 359 10.32 12.39 8.89
N ALA A 360 11.47 11.78 8.66
CA ALA A 360 12.27 11.14 9.71
C ALA A 360 12.74 12.16 10.76
N GLU A 361 13.21 13.33 10.34
CA GLU A 361 13.59 14.42 11.27
C GLU A 361 12.39 14.93 12.08
N ALA A 362 11.21 15.05 11.46
CA ALA A 362 10.00 15.43 12.18
C ALA A 362 9.60 14.38 13.22
N ASN A 363 9.70 13.09 12.86
CA ASN A 363 9.47 11.99 13.81
C ASN A 363 10.44 12.05 15.00
N ASP A 364 11.73 12.27 14.73
CA ASP A 364 12.75 12.35 15.77
C ASP A 364 12.53 13.57 16.68
N ALA A 365 12.13 14.71 16.12
CA ALA A 365 11.81 15.92 16.89
C ALA A 365 10.62 15.69 17.86
N ILE A 366 9.54 15.05 17.37
CA ILE A 366 8.38 14.70 18.21
C ILE A 366 8.79 13.64 19.24
N GLY A 367 9.57 12.63 18.82
CA GLY A 367 10.10 11.58 19.71
C GLY A 367 10.98 12.15 20.83
N GLN A 368 11.86 13.11 20.52
CA GLN A 368 12.68 13.81 21.50
C GLN A 368 11.80 14.57 22.49
N ARG A 369 10.80 15.31 22.00
CA ARG A 369 9.87 16.04 22.85
C ARG A 369 9.10 15.11 23.81
N ASN A 370 8.62 13.96 23.31
CA ASN A 370 7.99 12.93 24.13
C ASN A 370 8.93 12.44 25.25
N ASN A 371 10.22 12.23 24.94
CA ASN A 371 11.21 11.74 25.91
C ASN A 371 11.55 12.81 26.95
N ASP A 372 11.72 14.07 26.54
CA ASP A 372 12.02 15.20 27.43
C ASP A 372 10.87 15.43 28.44
N GLU A 373 9.64 15.25 28.02
CA GLU A 373 8.42 15.33 28.82
C GLU A 373 8.08 14.00 29.54
N GLN A 374 8.92 12.96 29.40
CA GLN A 374 8.74 11.62 30.01
C GLN A 374 7.41 10.96 29.67
N ARG A 375 6.84 11.25 28.50
CA ARG A 375 5.59 10.67 28.03
C ARG A 375 5.78 9.20 27.63
N GLN A 376 4.89 8.32 28.09
CA GLN A 376 4.98 6.88 27.84
C GLN A 376 3.64 6.29 27.37
N GLY A 377 3.71 5.23 26.56
CA GLY A 377 2.53 4.51 26.09
C GLY A 377 1.52 5.45 25.41
N ARG A 378 0.28 5.45 25.89
CA ARG A 378 -0.81 6.28 25.36
C ARG A 378 -0.69 7.79 25.65
N GLN A 379 0.29 8.21 26.46
CA GLN A 379 0.54 9.62 26.72
C GLN A 379 1.51 10.24 25.69
N ARG A 380 2.15 9.42 24.87
CA ARG A 380 2.99 9.93 23.77
C ARG A 380 2.13 10.70 22.78
N MET A 381 2.59 11.88 22.41
CA MET A 381 2.02 12.62 21.31
C MET A 381 2.56 12.11 19.99
N GLY A 382 1.73 12.12 18.99
CA GLY A 382 2.06 11.74 17.62
C GLY A 382 1.21 12.51 16.65
N THR A 383 1.44 12.29 15.36
CA THR A 383 0.63 12.86 14.30
C THR A 383 0.73 12.03 13.03
N THR A 384 -0.33 12.04 12.23
CA THR A 384 -0.25 11.64 10.84
C THR A 384 0.45 12.71 10.02
N ILE A 385 0.76 12.42 8.78
CA ILE A 385 1.18 13.43 7.81
C ILE A 385 0.80 12.99 6.39
N VAL A 386 0.23 13.90 5.60
CA VAL A 386 0.10 13.76 4.15
C VAL A 386 0.63 15.00 3.48
N ILE A 387 1.51 14.79 2.49
CA ILE A 387 2.25 15.84 1.77
C ILE A 387 1.91 15.72 0.29
N GLY A 388 1.53 16.83 -0.33
CA GLY A 388 1.43 16.99 -1.77
C GLY A 388 2.41 18.05 -2.26
N GLN A 389 3.30 17.67 -3.18
CA GLN A 389 4.24 18.58 -3.82
C GLN A 389 4.03 18.55 -5.32
N GLY A 390 3.55 19.66 -5.90
CA GLY A 390 3.48 19.87 -7.35
C GLY A 390 4.75 20.53 -7.86
N ASP A 391 5.32 20.01 -8.95
CA ASP A 391 6.48 20.61 -9.65
C ASP A 391 6.35 20.37 -11.16
N ASN A 392 5.94 21.40 -11.89
CA ASN A 392 5.54 21.28 -13.29
C ASN A 392 4.46 20.20 -13.44
N ASN A 393 4.70 19.13 -14.21
CA ASN A 393 3.79 18.00 -14.37
C ASN A 393 4.05 16.85 -13.39
N ASP A 394 5.00 16.97 -12.48
CA ASP A 394 5.20 16.00 -11.41
C ASP A 394 4.35 16.36 -10.19
N LEU A 395 3.61 15.38 -9.68
CA LEU A 395 2.95 15.44 -8.39
C LEU A 395 3.55 14.34 -7.51
N PHE A 396 4.15 14.73 -6.40
CA PHE A 396 4.66 13.81 -5.38
C PHE A 396 3.69 13.80 -4.21
N ILE A 397 3.28 12.59 -3.81
CA ILE A 397 2.46 12.37 -2.60
C ILE A 397 3.26 11.51 -1.64
N SER A 398 3.39 11.98 -0.41
CA SER A 398 4.01 11.22 0.67
C SER A 398 3.10 11.20 1.88
N HIS A 399 2.98 10.07 2.57
CA HIS A 399 2.14 10.00 3.76
C HIS A 399 2.61 8.98 4.78
N ILE A 400 2.17 9.18 6.01
CA ILE A 400 2.17 8.28 7.15
C ILE A 400 0.86 8.47 7.90
N GLY A 401 0.17 7.39 8.21
CA GLY A 401 -1.12 7.40 8.90
C GLY A 401 -2.29 7.28 7.93
N ASP A 402 -3.44 7.82 8.33
CA ASP A 402 -4.74 7.72 7.66
C ASP A 402 -5.28 9.05 7.14
N SER A 403 -4.51 10.13 7.23
CA SER A 403 -4.77 11.34 6.44
C SER A 403 -4.57 11.04 4.96
N ARG A 404 -5.50 11.46 4.11
CA ARG A 404 -5.60 10.99 2.73
C ARG A 404 -5.31 12.06 1.69
N ALA A 405 -4.84 11.59 0.52
CA ALA A 405 -4.72 12.38 -0.70
C ALA A 405 -5.64 11.84 -1.79
N TYR A 406 -6.33 12.74 -2.49
CA TYR A 406 -7.21 12.43 -3.60
C TYR A 406 -6.86 13.28 -4.81
N LEU A 407 -7.09 12.75 -6.01
CA LEU A 407 -6.96 13.48 -7.26
C LEU A 407 -8.28 13.43 -8.03
N VAL A 408 -8.70 14.59 -8.55
CA VAL A 408 -9.88 14.74 -9.39
C VAL A 408 -9.46 15.35 -10.72
N ASN A 409 -9.79 14.66 -11.81
CA ASN A 409 -9.74 15.21 -13.15
C ASN A 409 -11.15 15.49 -13.67
N THR A 410 -11.31 15.82 -14.93
CA THR A 410 -12.63 16.14 -15.52
C THR A 410 -13.60 14.96 -15.56
N ARG A 411 -13.15 13.72 -15.38
CA ARG A 411 -13.96 12.50 -15.51
C ARG A 411 -14.02 11.69 -14.24
N SER A 412 -12.91 11.59 -13.53
CA SER A 412 -12.67 10.58 -12.51
C SER A 412 -12.14 11.18 -11.22
N PHE A 413 -12.22 10.36 -10.21
CA PHE A 413 -11.76 10.61 -8.86
C PHE A 413 -10.88 9.43 -8.42
N TYR A 414 -9.74 9.72 -7.85
CA TYR A 414 -8.74 8.75 -7.41
C TYR A 414 -8.34 8.98 -5.97
N SER A 415 -8.38 7.95 -5.12
CA SER A 415 -7.67 7.95 -3.85
C SER A 415 -6.22 7.58 -4.12
N LEU A 416 -5.29 8.49 -3.84
CA LEU A 416 -3.86 8.32 -4.11
C LEU A 416 -3.12 7.64 -2.95
N THR A 417 -3.67 7.72 -1.73
CA THR A 417 -3.09 7.11 -0.53
C THR A 417 -3.84 5.85 -0.12
N VAL A 418 -3.17 5.01 0.62
CA VAL A 418 -3.73 3.84 1.32
C VAL A 418 -3.38 4.00 2.79
N ASP A 419 -4.36 4.01 3.66
CA ASP A 419 -4.19 4.24 5.08
C ASP A 419 -3.20 3.25 5.71
N ASP A 420 -2.39 3.75 6.64
CA ASP A 420 -1.50 2.92 7.45
C ASP A 420 -2.26 2.42 8.70
N ASP A 421 -3.35 1.71 8.45
CA ASP A 421 -4.19 1.08 9.47
C ASP A 421 -4.11 -0.45 9.43
N VAL A 422 -4.71 -1.08 10.44
CA VAL A 422 -4.73 -2.55 10.53
C VAL A 422 -5.48 -3.16 9.36
N ALA A 423 -6.62 -2.59 8.93
CA ALA A 423 -7.40 -3.14 7.83
C ALA A 423 -6.61 -3.15 6.51
N SER A 424 -6.01 -2.03 6.16
CA SER A 424 -5.21 -1.91 4.94
C SER A 424 -3.96 -2.81 4.97
N ARG A 425 -3.35 -2.98 6.16
CA ARG A 425 -2.23 -3.91 6.33
C ARG A 425 -2.64 -5.36 6.05
N GLU A 426 -3.76 -5.82 6.61
CA GLU A 426 -4.25 -7.18 6.39
C GLU A 426 -4.57 -7.44 4.90
N VAL A 427 -5.11 -6.42 4.22
CA VAL A 427 -5.36 -6.50 2.76
C VAL A 427 -4.05 -6.61 1.98
N ARG A 428 -3.07 -5.72 2.25
CA ARG A 428 -1.77 -5.73 1.56
C ARG A 428 -0.99 -7.04 1.75
N LEU A 429 -1.19 -7.70 2.89
CA LEU A 429 -0.63 -9.03 3.16
C LEU A 429 -1.39 -10.16 2.47
N GLY A 430 -2.55 -9.88 1.86
CA GLY A 430 -3.39 -10.88 1.20
C GLY A 430 -4.17 -11.76 2.17
N TYR A 431 -4.44 -11.28 3.38
CA TYR A 431 -5.14 -12.04 4.42
C TYR A 431 -6.64 -11.72 4.49
N ALA A 432 -7.05 -10.54 4.06
CA ALA A 432 -8.43 -10.11 4.17
C ALA A 432 -8.88 -9.28 2.96
N PHE A 433 -10.17 -9.28 2.69
CA PHE A 433 -10.81 -8.39 1.71
C PHE A 433 -11.11 -7.03 2.36
N TYR A 434 -10.86 -5.94 1.63
CA TYR A 434 -10.95 -4.59 2.20
C TYR A 434 -12.32 -4.31 2.83
N ARG A 435 -13.42 -4.65 2.13
CA ARG A 435 -14.78 -4.42 2.62
C ARG A 435 -15.12 -5.17 3.91
N THR A 436 -14.46 -6.29 4.16
CA THR A 436 -14.62 -7.06 5.39
C THR A 436 -13.65 -6.57 6.46
N ALA A 437 -12.41 -6.27 6.08
CA ALA A 437 -11.36 -5.83 6.99
C ALA A 437 -11.74 -4.55 7.75
N VAL A 438 -12.32 -3.56 7.06
CA VAL A 438 -12.72 -2.28 7.68
C VAL A 438 -13.85 -2.40 8.73
N HIS A 439 -14.53 -3.53 8.79
CA HIS A 439 -15.57 -3.80 9.80
C HIS A 439 -15.08 -4.59 11.00
N GLN A 440 -13.81 -4.98 11.02
CA GLN A 440 -13.24 -5.72 12.15
C GLN A 440 -12.96 -4.78 13.34
N PRO A 441 -13.02 -5.28 14.58
CA PRO A 441 -12.57 -4.52 15.74
C PRO A 441 -11.11 -4.07 15.54
N ALA A 442 -10.81 -2.83 15.84
CA ALA A 442 -9.49 -2.19 15.65
C ALA A 442 -9.06 -1.98 14.18
N ALA A 443 -9.94 -2.13 13.19
CA ALA A 443 -9.64 -1.93 11.77
C ALA A 443 -8.94 -0.57 11.49
N GLY A 444 -9.46 0.53 12.04
CA GLY A 444 -8.91 1.87 11.91
C GLY A 444 -7.77 2.20 12.90
N SER A 445 -7.19 1.20 13.61
CA SER A 445 -6.03 1.48 14.45
C SER A 445 -4.80 1.70 13.59
N LEU A 446 -4.14 2.86 13.77
CA LEU A 446 -2.91 3.17 13.05
C LEU A 446 -1.80 2.15 13.36
N VAL A 447 -1.11 1.71 12.33
CA VAL A 447 0.07 0.86 12.44
C VAL A 447 1.36 1.67 12.48
N GLN A 448 1.33 2.92 12.00
CA GLN A 448 2.40 3.89 12.15
C GLN A 448 1.89 5.33 12.21
N ALA A 449 2.55 6.16 13.00
CA ALA A 449 2.37 7.61 13.10
C ALA A 449 3.68 8.25 13.56
N LEU A 450 3.90 9.53 13.25
CA LEU A 450 5.07 10.27 13.70
C LEU A 450 5.07 10.41 15.23
N GLY A 451 6.25 10.33 15.84
CA GLY A 451 6.45 10.47 17.29
C GLY A 451 6.17 9.21 18.10
N MET A 452 5.58 8.17 17.51
CA MET A 452 5.20 6.94 18.22
C MET A 452 6.33 5.92 18.31
N GLY A 453 7.28 5.95 17.39
CA GLY A 453 8.39 4.99 17.30
C GLY A 453 9.69 5.62 16.84
N ALA A 454 10.74 4.80 16.73
CA ALA A 454 12.01 5.22 16.15
C ALA A 454 11.90 5.37 14.62
N SER A 455 12.63 6.33 14.04
CA SER A 455 12.64 6.58 12.60
C SER A 455 13.11 5.38 11.78
N SER A 456 13.90 4.46 12.36
CA SER A 456 14.28 3.19 11.72
C SER A 456 13.11 2.23 11.46
N HIS A 457 11.98 2.42 12.13
CA HIS A 457 10.75 1.61 11.97
C HIS A 457 9.64 2.41 11.27
N LEU A 458 9.98 3.55 10.70
CA LEU A 458 9.04 4.40 10.00
C LEU A 458 9.21 4.20 8.50
N TYR A 459 8.13 3.89 7.79
CA TYR A 459 8.14 3.59 6.36
C TYR A 459 7.21 4.54 5.60
N PRO A 460 7.66 5.79 5.31
CA PRO A 460 6.85 6.73 4.56
C PRO A 460 6.52 6.18 3.17
N THR A 461 5.25 6.07 2.84
CA THR A 461 4.82 5.79 1.48
C THR A 461 5.00 7.05 0.65
N THR A 462 5.81 6.98 -0.41
CA THR A 462 6.07 8.12 -1.29
C THR A 462 5.90 7.69 -2.74
N GLN A 463 5.03 8.37 -3.47
CA GLN A 463 4.67 8.07 -4.86
C GLN A 463 4.78 9.31 -5.73
N ARG A 464 5.10 9.10 -7.01
CA ARG A 464 5.12 10.14 -8.05
C ARG A 464 4.01 9.88 -9.06
N PHE A 465 3.30 10.94 -9.44
CA PHE A 465 2.26 10.94 -10.46
C PHE A 465 2.65 11.95 -11.55
N ILE A 466 2.51 11.57 -12.82
CA ILE A 466 2.72 12.47 -13.96
C ILE A 466 1.36 12.99 -14.38
N VAL A 467 1.16 14.30 -14.26
CA VAL A 467 -0.13 14.96 -14.51
C VAL A 467 0.02 15.97 -15.64
N ASN A 468 -0.57 15.65 -16.80
CA ASN A 468 -0.43 16.45 -18.01
C ASN A 468 -1.71 17.26 -18.37
N GLU A 469 -2.67 17.30 -17.45
CA GLU A 469 -3.98 17.94 -17.63
C GLU A 469 -4.42 18.68 -16.36
N ASP A 470 -5.44 19.52 -16.49
CA ASP A 470 -6.04 20.22 -15.35
C ASP A 470 -6.56 19.23 -14.33
N CYS A 471 -6.19 19.41 -13.06
CA CYS A 471 -6.65 18.56 -11.97
C CYS A 471 -6.73 19.30 -10.64
N ILE A 472 -7.45 18.71 -9.69
CA ILE A 472 -7.49 19.10 -8.29
C ILE A 472 -6.89 17.96 -7.45
N VAL A 473 -6.01 18.31 -6.52
CA VAL A 473 -5.53 17.42 -5.48
C VAL A 473 -6.09 17.91 -4.15
N LEU A 474 -6.75 17.01 -3.43
CA LEU A 474 -7.23 17.24 -2.07
C LEU A 474 -6.39 16.43 -1.10
N LEU A 475 -5.81 17.08 -0.11
CA LEU A 475 -5.25 16.45 1.08
C LEU A 475 -6.21 16.75 2.23
N CYS A 476 -6.51 15.77 3.08
CA CYS A 476 -7.39 15.99 4.22
C CYS A 476 -7.10 15.03 5.39
N SER A 477 -7.48 15.46 6.61
CA SER A 477 -7.58 14.60 7.79
C SER A 477 -8.82 13.71 7.71
N ASP A 478 -8.92 12.73 8.62
CA ASP A 478 -10.03 11.77 8.70
C ASP A 478 -11.36 12.42 9.03
N GLY A 479 -11.39 13.57 9.72
CA GLY A 479 -12.59 14.34 9.97
C GLY A 479 -13.41 14.66 8.73
N LEU A 480 -12.76 14.78 7.54
CA LEU A 480 -13.45 14.87 6.25
C LEU A 480 -13.60 13.51 5.57
N SER A 481 -12.53 12.70 5.51
CA SER A 481 -12.54 11.49 4.68
C SER A 481 -13.36 10.34 5.25
N ASP A 482 -13.69 10.38 6.52
CA ASP A 482 -14.52 9.38 7.16
C ASP A 482 -15.91 9.25 6.52
N TYR A 483 -16.43 8.03 6.54
CA TYR A 483 -17.73 7.66 5.96
C TYR A 483 -17.85 7.94 4.46
N ASP A 484 -16.72 7.87 3.71
CA ASP A 484 -16.69 8.11 2.26
C ASP A 484 -17.22 9.51 1.86
N ARG A 485 -17.03 10.57 2.68
CA ARG A 485 -17.59 11.90 2.38
C ARG A 485 -17.00 12.52 1.13
N VAL A 486 -15.70 12.35 0.93
CA VAL A 486 -15.05 12.87 -0.28
C VAL A 486 -15.62 12.17 -1.52
N GLU A 487 -15.75 10.84 -1.47
CA GLU A 487 -16.34 10.01 -2.52
C GLU A 487 -17.79 10.39 -2.85
N GLN A 488 -18.54 10.80 -1.85
CA GLN A 488 -19.95 11.21 -2.00
C GLN A 488 -20.10 12.62 -2.61
N HIS A 489 -19.14 13.51 -2.37
CA HIS A 489 -19.28 14.94 -2.65
C HIS A 489 -18.33 15.49 -3.71
N TRP A 490 -17.33 14.75 -4.20
CA TRP A 490 -16.34 15.27 -5.16
C TRP A 490 -16.95 15.89 -6.42
N LYS A 491 -18.03 15.28 -6.96
CA LYS A 491 -18.72 15.80 -8.16
C LYS A 491 -19.39 17.14 -7.95
N THR A 492 -19.86 17.41 -6.74
CA THR A 492 -20.58 18.65 -6.40
C THR A 492 -19.65 19.72 -5.87
N GLU A 493 -18.51 19.35 -5.25
CA GLU A 493 -17.62 20.29 -4.57
C GLU A 493 -16.28 20.51 -5.27
N LEU A 494 -15.68 19.46 -5.85
CA LEU A 494 -14.36 19.55 -6.47
C LEU A 494 -14.43 19.72 -7.98
N GLN A 495 -15.27 18.96 -8.68
CA GLN A 495 -15.41 19.08 -10.14
C GLN A 495 -15.77 20.50 -10.60
N PRO A 496 -16.65 21.27 -9.92
CA PRO A 496 -16.96 22.65 -10.29
C PRO A 496 -15.77 23.62 -10.31
N ILE A 497 -14.67 23.27 -9.63
CA ILE A 497 -13.40 24.04 -9.71
C ILE A 497 -12.79 23.91 -11.09
N LEU A 498 -12.78 22.68 -11.65
CA LEU A 498 -12.29 22.41 -13.01
C LEU A 498 -13.17 23.07 -14.07
N ASP A 499 -14.48 23.14 -13.83
CA ASP A 499 -15.45 23.81 -14.71
C ASP A 499 -15.44 25.34 -14.53
N HIS A 500 -14.55 25.89 -13.68
CA HIS A 500 -14.42 27.32 -13.39
C HIS A 500 -15.70 27.98 -12.81
N THR A 501 -16.60 27.18 -12.23
CA THR A 501 -17.84 27.68 -11.62
C THR A 501 -17.71 27.91 -10.12
N THR A 502 -16.62 27.42 -9.51
CA THR A 502 -16.33 27.57 -8.07
C THR A 502 -14.84 27.87 -7.86
N SER A 503 -14.52 28.67 -6.84
CA SER A 503 -13.13 28.93 -6.43
C SER A 503 -12.63 27.86 -5.46
N LEU A 504 -11.28 27.69 -5.38
CA LEU A 504 -10.62 26.81 -4.40
C LEU A 504 -11.08 27.12 -2.97
N THR A 505 -11.08 28.41 -2.59
CA THR A 505 -11.51 28.86 -1.26
C THR A 505 -12.94 28.48 -0.96
N SER A 506 -13.88 28.73 -1.89
CA SER A 506 -15.29 28.36 -1.67
C SER A 506 -15.49 26.86 -1.55
N ALA A 507 -14.74 26.06 -2.31
CA ALA A 507 -14.80 24.60 -2.21
C ALA A 507 -14.23 24.11 -0.87
N ALA A 508 -13.11 24.68 -0.38
CA ALA A 508 -12.56 24.34 0.92
C ALA A 508 -13.57 24.59 2.05
N HIS A 509 -14.21 25.75 2.07
CA HIS A 509 -15.25 26.06 3.08
C HIS A 509 -16.42 25.08 3.03
N ARG A 510 -16.90 24.69 1.83
CA ARG A 510 -18.01 23.73 1.70
C ARG A 510 -17.60 22.33 2.16
N LEU A 511 -16.38 21.88 1.87
CA LEU A 511 -15.89 20.59 2.36
C LEU A 511 -15.82 20.56 3.89
N VAL A 512 -15.31 21.62 4.51
CA VAL A 512 -15.29 21.74 5.98
C VAL A 512 -16.72 21.80 6.54
N GLU A 513 -17.66 22.53 5.91
CA GLU A 513 -19.06 22.55 6.30
C GLU A 513 -19.71 21.16 6.21
N ILE A 514 -19.41 20.38 5.15
CA ILE A 514 -19.88 19.00 4.99
C ILE A 514 -19.34 18.14 6.14
N ALA A 515 -18.05 18.22 6.43
CA ALA A 515 -17.43 17.49 7.54
C ALA A 515 -18.09 17.84 8.88
N ASN A 516 -18.21 19.12 9.20
CA ASN A 516 -18.80 19.59 10.45
C ASN A 516 -20.29 19.22 10.60
N THR A 517 -21.04 19.16 9.51
CA THR A 517 -22.52 18.90 9.56
C THR A 517 -22.84 17.40 9.43
N GLN A 518 -22.03 16.61 8.72
CA GLN A 518 -22.35 15.21 8.43
C GLN A 518 -21.49 14.22 9.22
N ASN A 519 -20.27 14.56 9.60
CA ASN A 519 -19.42 13.81 10.51
C ASN A 519 -19.47 14.38 11.92
N GLY A 520 -19.00 15.61 12.11
CA GLY A 520 -19.13 16.39 13.31
C GLY A 520 -18.44 15.84 14.56
N HIS A 521 -17.61 14.81 14.44
CA HIS A 521 -16.99 14.13 15.57
C HIS A 521 -15.51 14.52 15.77
N ASP A 522 -14.87 15.13 14.76
CA ASP A 522 -13.45 15.43 14.83
C ASP A 522 -13.07 16.83 14.35
N ASN A 523 -11.77 17.15 14.50
CA ASN A 523 -11.11 18.24 13.79
C ASN A 523 -11.20 17.97 12.28
N VAL A 524 -11.18 18.99 11.46
CA VAL A 524 -11.23 18.84 10.01
C VAL A 524 -10.26 19.79 9.34
N THR A 525 -9.38 19.24 8.54
CA THR A 525 -8.37 20.02 7.81
C THR A 525 -8.30 19.59 6.36
N VAL A 526 -8.26 20.57 5.46
CA VAL A 526 -8.17 20.38 4.02
C VAL A 526 -7.08 21.24 3.42
N ALA A 527 -6.36 20.70 2.44
CA ALA A 527 -5.50 21.44 1.53
C ALA A 527 -5.93 21.12 0.09
N LEU A 528 -6.40 22.09 -0.64
CA LEU A 528 -6.78 21.99 -2.04
C LEU A 528 -5.68 22.56 -2.91
N MET A 529 -5.13 21.74 -3.78
CA MET A 529 -4.12 22.11 -4.77
C MET A 529 -4.74 22.01 -6.17
N GLN A 530 -4.62 23.04 -6.98
CA GLN A 530 -5.12 23.09 -8.35
C GLN A 530 -3.95 23.18 -9.31
N LEU A 531 -3.90 22.29 -10.29
CA LEU A 531 -3.06 22.42 -11.48
C LEU A 531 -3.89 22.91 -12.65
N ARG A 532 -3.37 23.92 -13.37
CA ARG A 532 -3.82 24.31 -14.70
C ARG A 532 -2.67 24.17 -15.69
N VAL A 533 -2.94 23.54 -16.81
CA VAL A 533 -1.95 23.29 -17.86
C VAL A 533 -2.35 24.08 -19.12
N THR A 534 -1.43 24.90 -19.61
CA THR A 534 -1.67 25.68 -20.83
C THR A 534 -0.53 25.44 -21.85
N PRO A 535 -0.83 25.43 -23.14
CA PRO A 535 0.21 25.33 -24.16
C PRO A 535 1.20 26.50 -24.08
N ASN A 536 2.48 26.22 -24.28
CA ASN A 536 3.53 27.23 -24.47
C ASN A 536 3.94 27.26 -25.94
N SER A 537 3.30 28.12 -26.71
CA SER A 537 3.51 28.23 -28.17
C SER A 537 4.86 28.78 -28.55
N ASN A 538 5.65 29.34 -27.59
CA ASN A 538 6.97 29.93 -27.87
C ASN A 538 8.07 28.85 -27.96
N HIS A 539 7.78 27.61 -27.61
CA HIS A 539 8.74 26.53 -27.61
C HIS A 539 8.20 25.33 -28.38
N THR A 540 9.02 24.80 -29.27
CA THR A 540 8.81 23.54 -29.97
C THR A 540 10.01 22.64 -29.72
N VAL A 541 9.80 21.36 -29.69
CA VAL A 541 10.85 20.35 -29.53
C VAL A 541 10.94 19.57 -30.85
N ASP A 542 12.13 19.36 -31.36
CA ASP A 542 12.38 18.59 -32.58
C ASP A 542 12.81 17.13 -32.28
N SER A 543 12.81 16.27 -33.30
CA SER A 543 13.21 14.86 -33.17
C SER A 543 14.65 14.71 -32.68
N THR A 544 15.58 15.60 -33.05
CA THR A 544 17.00 15.53 -32.67
C THR A 544 17.17 15.74 -31.18
N GLU A 545 16.40 16.68 -30.62
CA GLU A 545 16.41 16.98 -29.19
C GLU A 545 15.89 15.80 -28.37
N LEU A 546 14.85 15.10 -28.86
CA LEU A 546 14.34 13.91 -28.19
C LEU A 546 15.29 12.72 -28.32
N LEU A 547 15.87 12.49 -29.51
CA LEU A 547 16.88 11.44 -29.70
C LEU A 547 18.09 11.62 -28.77
N ALA A 548 18.49 12.86 -28.47
CA ALA A 548 19.57 13.13 -27.53
C ALA A 548 19.24 12.66 -26.10
N CYS A 549 17.96 12.46 -25.73
CA CYS A 549 17.55 11.94 -24.43
C CYS A 549 17.91 10.45 -24.23
N LEU A 550 18.17 9.72 -25.32
CA LEU A 550 18.57 8.31 -25.28
C LEU A 550 20.02 8.13 -24.82
N THR A 551 20.87 9.16 -24.93
CA THR A 551 22.30 9.05 -24.64
C THR A 551 22.76 10.08 -23.60
N PRO A 552 23.67 9.73 -22.69
CA PRO A 552 24.17 8.36 -22.45
C PRO A 552 23.09 7.45 -21.87
N LEU A 553 23.15 6.16 -22.19
CA LEU A 553 22.28 5.18 -21.54
C LEU A 553 22.52 5.18 -20.02
N PRO A 554 21.47 5.08 -19.20
CA PRO A 554 21.62 4.98 -17.78
C PRO A 554 22.46 3.74 -17.41
N SER A 555 23.46 3.91 -16.56
CA SER A 555 24.10 2.76 -15.91
C SER A 555 23.07 2.00 -15.09
N ALA A 556 23.19 0.66 -15.00
CA ALA A 556 22.40 -0.09 -14.04
C ALA A 556 22.60 0.55 -12.65
N PRO A 557 21.52 0.79 -11.86
CA PRO A 557 21.68 1.20 -10.49
C PRO A 557 22.61 0.18 -9.82
N ALA A 558 23.64 0.66 -9.12
CA ALA A 558 24.44 -0.22 -8.29
C ALA A 558 23.48 -0.95 -7.36
N PRO A 559 23.65 -2.27 -7.12
CA PRO A 559 22.82 -2.96 -6.17
C PRO A 559 22.82 -2.14 -4.89
N GLN A 560 21.68 -1.59 -4.51
CA GLN A 560 21.54 -0.93 -3.23
C GLN A 560 21.65 -2.05 -2.21
N ASP A 561 22.88 -2.20 -1.66
CA ASP A 561 23.06 -2.92 -0.41
C ASP A 561 22.24 -2.17 0.64
N ASN A 562 20.99 -2.57 0.83
CA ASN A 562 20.13 -2.13 1.92
C ASN A 562 20.61 -2.65 3.29
N HIS A 563 21.89 -2.93 3.40
CA HIS A 563 22.62 -3.18 4.62
C HIS A 563 23.72 -2.13 4.77
N ALA A 564 23.34 -0.90 5.09
CA ALA A 564 24.26 -0.01 5.77
C ALA A 564 24.48 -0.60 7.18
N THR A 565 25.35 -1.59 7.26
CA THR A 565 26.07 -1.89 8.49
C THR A 565 26.88 -0.63 8.79
N VAL A 566 26.41 0.16 9.73
CA VAL A 566 27.22 1.20 10.37
C VAL A 566 28.35 0.46 11.10
N ALA A 567 29.43 0.24 10.39
CA ALA A 567 30.69 -0.11 11.00
C ALA A 567 31.18 1.14 11.74
N THR A 568 30.82 1.23 13.00
CA THR A 568 31.48 2.17 13.92
C THR A 568 32.92 1.69 14.07
N GLU A 569 33.84 2.25 13.26
CA GLU A 569 35.27 2.18 13.55
C GLU A 569 35.53 2.93 14.84
N VAL A 570 35.54 2.19 15.93
CA VAL A 570 36.13 2.67 17.19
C VAL A 570 37.64 2.58 17.01
N SER A 571 38.25 3.68 16.58
CA SER A 571 39.70 3.88 16.66
C SER A 571 40.11 3.98 18.13
N THR A 572 40.42 2.86 18.75
CA THR A 572 41.07 2.84 20.04
C THR A 572 42.59 2.94 19.87
N THR A 573 43.11 4.16 19.83
CA THR A 573 44.52 4.41 20.12
C THR A 573 44.69 4.44 21.65
N ILE A 574 45.10 3.31 22.21
CA ILE A 574 45.50 3.22 23.61
C ILE A 574 46.99 3.57 23.71
N THR A 575 47.30 4.74 24.22
CA THR A 575 48.64 5.04 24.76
C THR A 575 48.66 4.68 26.25
N PRO A 576 49.63 3.90 26.72
CA PRO A 576 49.72 3.55 28.16
C PRO A 576 50.40 4.67 28.94
N ASN A 577 49.69 5.29 29.85
CA ASN A 577 50.33 6.12 30.84
C ASN A 577 50.17 5.49 32.23
N ARG A 578 51.30 4.95 32.73
CA ARG A 578 51.49 4.47 34.11
C ARG A 578 51.44 5.66 35.06
N ARG A 579 50.59 5.60 36.07
CA ARG A 579 50.90 6.05 37.44
C ARG A 579 49.91 5.47 38.45
N SER A 580 50.51 4.71 39.37
CA SER A 580 49.96 4.12 40.58
C SER A 580 49.34 5.15 41.53
N LEU A 581 48.31 4.75 42.32
CA LEU A 581 48.34 4.79 43.79
C LEU A 581 46.96 4.42 44.38
N LEU A 582 46.98 3.32 45.14
CA LEU A 582 46.35 3.07 46.44
C LEU A 582 44.83 3.17 46.64
N MET A 583 44.27 1.99 46.90
CA MET A 583 43.05 1.74 47.70
C MET A 583 43.13 2.32 49.14
N PRO A 584 42.01 2.48 49.87
CA PRO A 584 41.60 1.37 50.73
C PRO A 584 40.08 1.03 50.70
N ALA A 585 39.87 -0.24 51.00
CA ALA A 585 38.60 -0.88 51.25
C ALA A 585 37.96 -0.44 52.58
N LEU A 586 36.64 -0.37 52.63
CA LEU A 586 35.89 -0.56 53.88
C LEU A 586 34.57 -1.27 53.60
N ALA A 587 34.48 -2.47 54.12
CA ALA A 587 33.33 -3.31 54.25
C ALA A 587 32.49 -2.89 55.47
N ILE A 588 31.18 -3.06 55.40
CA ILE A 588 30.18 -3.29 56.48
C ILE A 588 28.85 -3.38 55.69
N GLY A 589 28.03 -4.45 55.65
CA GLY A 589 27.58 -5.30 56.74
C GLY A 589 26.03 -5.34 56.60
N ILE A 590 25.45 -6.52 56.24
CA ILE A 590 24.03 -6.81 56.20
C ILE A 590 23.46 -6.81 57.63
N PRO A 591 22.17 -6.50 57.93
CA PRO A 591 21.22 -7.61 57.96
C PRO A 591 19.79 -7.31 57.49
N LEU A 592 19.21 -8.42 57.00
CA LEU A 592 17.82 -8.80 56.86
C LEU A 592 16.96 -8.44 58.10
N THR A 593 15.70 -8.00 57.90
CA THR A 593 14.49 -8.63 58.47
C THR A 593 13.25 -7.78 58.24
N ILE A 594 12.23 -8.39 57.64
CA ILE A 594 10.79 -8.44 57.97
C ILE A 594 10.09 -7.12 58.35
N LEU A 595 9.18 -6.68 57.49
CA LEU A 595 7.80 -6.34 57.93
C LEU A 595 6.82 -6.53 56.73
N ALA A 596 6.06 -7.61 56.81
CA ALA A 596 4.81 -7.79 56.04
C ALA A 596 3.71 -7.00 56.74
N GLY A 597 2.82 -6.44 55.96
CA GLY A 597 1.48 -6.20 56.44
C GLY A 597 0.96 -4.77 56.32
N PHE A 598 -0.21 -4.72 55.74
CA PHE A 598 -1.18 -3.61 55.78
C PHE A 598 -0.94 -2.39 54.88
N PHE A 599 -1.59 -2.43 53.72
CA PHE A 599 -2.62 -1.48 53.31
C PHE A 599 -3.03 -1.76 51.84
N LEU A 600 -4.04 -2.61 51.64
CA LEU A 600 -4.97 -2.54 50.53
C LEU A 600 -6.32 -2.11 51.06
N PRO A 601 -6.96 -1.16 50.48
CA PRO A 601 -8.36 -1.35 50.09
C PRO A 601 -8.73 -0.60 48.81
N PRO A 602 -10.01 -0.60 48.39
CA PRO A 602 -10.61 -1.49 47.43
C PRO A 602 -11.02 -0.66 46.18
N VAL A 603 -10.52 -1.03 45.02
CA VAL A 603 -10.94 -0.46 43.72
C VAL A 603 -11.46 -1.56 42.77
N ILE A 604 -11.65 -2.79 43.25
CA ILE A 604 -12.10 -3.90 42.38
C ILE A 604 -13.62 -4.06 42.35
N GLU A 605 -14.40 -3.39 43.17
CA GLU A 605 -15.85 -3.58 43.23
C GLU A 605 -16.69 -2.71 42.26
N GLN A 606 -16.12 -1.74 41.55
CA GLN A 606 -16.90 -0.90 40.63
C GLN A 606 -16.92 -1.34 39.16
N PHE A 607 -16.14 -2.36 38.79
CA PHE A 607 -16.16 -2.88 37.39
C PHE A 607 -16.94 -4.19 37.19
N ALA A 608 -17.45 -4.82 38.25
CA ALA A 608 -18.21 -6.08 38.16
C ALA A 608 -19.71 -5.91 37.92
N ASN A 609 -20.25 -4.70 37.98
CA ASN A 609 -21.72 -4.51 37.97
C ASN A 609 -22.30 -3.91 36.67
N ARG A 610 -21.58 -3.96 35.58
CA ARG A 610 -22.09 -3.55 34.25
C ARG A 610 -22.24 -4.66 33.21
N ASN A 611 -21.82 -5.89 33.52
CA ASN A 611 -21.90 -7.04 32.58
C ASN A 611 -22.93 -8.11 32.96
N ASN A 612 -23.84 -7.87 33.88
CA ASN A 612 -24.83 -8.84 34.32
C ASN A 612 -26.26 -8.64 33.76
N LEU A 613 -26.40 -8.02 32.59
CA LEU A 613 -27.74 -7.85 31.95
C LEU A 613 -27.86 -8.48 30.55
N ALA A 614 -26.94 -9.39 30.19
CA ALA A 614 -26.99 -10.07 28.86
C ALA A 614 -26.76 -11.59 28.92
N LEU A 615 -26.97 -12.27 30.05
CA LEU A 615 -26.75 -13.72 30.18
C LEU A 615 -27.89 -14.40 30.98
N GLU A 616 -29.12 -14.16 30.56
CA GLU A 616 -30.27 -14.96 31.03
C GLU A 616 -31.12 -15.45 29.86
N SER A 617 -30.55 -16.27 28.97
CA SER A 617 -31.34 -17.20 28.11
C SER A 617 -30.42 -18.19 27.39
N ALA A 618 -29.73 -19.06 28.10
CA ALA A 618 -29.22 -20.32 27.59
C ALA A 618 -28.88 -21.27 28.76
N ARG A 619 -29.86 -21.78 29.42
CA ARG A 619 -29.76 -22.99 30.24
C ARG A 619 -30.77 -23.96 29.67
N ASP A 620 -30.21 -25.03 29.07
CA ASP A 620 -30.74 -26.40 29.09
C ASP A 620 -30.21 -27.19 27.89
N LEU A 621 -29.07 -27.81 28.08
CA LEU A 621 -28.68 -29.06 27.38
C LEU A 621 -27.61 -29.77 28.22
N PRO A 622 -27.65 -31.13 28.35
CA PRO A 622 -26.94 -31.88 29.37
C PRO A 622 -25.46 -32.14 29.00
N VAL A 623 -24.62 -32.08 30.03
CA VAL A 623 -23.18 -32.38 30.00
C VAL A 623 -22.95 -33.90 30.04
N PRO A 624 -22.13 -34.49 29.16
CA PRO A 624 -21.61 -35.86 29.36
C PRO A 624 -20.40 -35.87 30.32
N PRO A 625 -20.13 -37.04 30.98
CA PRO A 625 -19.13 -37.12 32.05
C PRO A 625 -17.68 -37.12 31.54
N PRO A 626 -16.69 -36.83 32.40
CA PRO A 626 -15.29 -36.72 32.01
C PRO A 626 -14.64 -38.11 31.87
N GLU A 627 -14.04 -38.37 30.72
CA GLU A 627 -13.07 -39.45 30.56
C GLU A 627 -11.67 -38.91 30.86
N ASN A 628 -11.00 -39.56 31.80
CA ASN A 628 -9.59 -39.45 32.07
C ASN A 628 -8.80 -40.07 30.94
N ASP A 629 -8.03 -39.29 30.19
CA ASP A 629 -6.85 -39.79 29.52
C ASP A 629 -5.74 -38.72 29.57
N THR A 630 -4.69 -39.12 30.25
CA THR A 630 -3.41 -38.44 30.27
C THR A 630 -2.78 -38.53 28.90
N ALA A 631 -2.92 -37.48 28.09
CA ALA A 631 -2.14 -37.30 26.89
C ALA A 631 -0.96 -36.37 27.19
N GLU A 632 0.24 -36.95 27.22
CA GLU A 632 1.50 -36.21 27.11
C GLU A 632 1.48 -35.36 25.84
N ILE A 633 1.39 -34.04 25.98
CA ILE A 633 1.57 -33.11 24.89
C ILE A 633 3.08 -32.98 24.66
N GLN A 634 3.61 -33.72 23.70
CA GLN A 634 4.91 -33.41 23.12
C GLN A 634 4.76 -32.12 22.28
N LEU A 635 5.22 -31.01 22.83
CA LEU A 635 5.43 -29.80 22.07
C LEU A 635 6.59 -30.04 21.09
N GLU A 636 6.28 -30.35 19.84
CA GLU A 636 7.23 -30.25 18.74
C GLU A 636 7.41 -28.77 18.37
N ASP A 637 8.51 -28.17 18.80
CA ASP A 637 8.93 -26.85 18.37
C ASP A 637 9.32 -26.88 16.88
N ARG A 638 8.47 -26.33 16.02
CA ARG A 638 8.75 -26.15 14.57
C ARG A 638 9.31 -24.76 14.32
N ILE A 639 10.47 -24.68 13.69
CA ILE A 639 11.25 -23.44 13.51
C ILE A 639 11.51 -23.17 12.02
N ALA A 640 11.36 -21.91 11.58
CA ALA A 640 11.47 -21.46 10.20
C ALA A 640 12.73 -20.59 9.96
N ILE A 641 13.31 -20.61 8.76
CA ILE A 641 14.59 -19.95 8.43
C ILE A 641 14.47 -19.07 7.17
N GLU A 642 15.01 -17.86 7.21
CA GLU A 642 15.06 -16.89 6.12
C GLU A 642 16.40 -17.00 5.34
N PRO A 643 16.42 -16.97 3.98
CA PRO A 643 17.67 -17.02 3.21
C PRO A 643 18.34 -15.64 3.13
N PRO A 644 19.65 -15.54 3.24
CA PRO A 644 20.36 -14.35 2.82
C PRO A 644 20.36 -14.23 1.29
N ASN A 645 20.09 -13.02 0.79
CA ASN A 645 19.97 -12.63 -0.61
C ASN A 645 20.90 -13.38 -1.58
N ALA A 646 20.29 -13.86 -2.66
CA ALA A 646 20.95 -14.56 -3.75
C ALA A 646 21.80 -13.60 -4.61
N ALA A 647 23.08 -13.87 -4.66
CA ALA A 647 23.89 -13.49 -5.81
C ALA A 647 24.86 -14.64 -6.12
N THR A 648 24.78 -15.05 -7.34
CA THR A 648 25.68 -15.90 -8.14
C THR A 648 25.13 -17.29 -8.51
N THR A 649 24.68 -17.33 -9.72
CA THR A 649 24.43 -18.49 -10.58
C THR A 649 25.68 -19.34 -10.70
N THR A 650 25.61 -20.58 -10.21
CA THR A 650 26.36 -21.71 -10.77
C THR A 650 25.42 -22.91 -10.80
N THR A 651 25.05 -23.33 -12.00
CA THR A 651 24.34 -24.55 -12.32
C THR A 651 25.11 -25.74 -11.79
N GLU A 652 24.74 -26.30 -10.65
CA GLU A 652 25.03 -27.65 -10.26
C GLU A 652 23.71 -28.36 -10.04
N THR A 653 23.47 -29.44 -10.77
CA THR A 653 22.39 -30.40 -10.61
C THR A 653 22.39 -30.92 -9.17
N SER A 654 21.53 -30.40 -8.33
CA SER A 654 21.38 -30.83 -6.94
C SER A 654 20.38 -31.98 -6.87
N GLU A 655 20.82 -33.13 -6.35
CA GLU A 655 19.92 -34.21 -5.93
C GLU A 655 18.89 -33.66 -4.92
N PRO A 656 17.62 -34.12 -4.96
CA PRO A 656 16.60 -33.65 -4.05
C PRO A 656 16.97 -34.00 -2.58
N LEU A 657 16.82 -33.02 -1.70
CA LEU A 657 17.02 -33.22 -0.26
C LEU A 657 16.07 -34.29 0.29
N MET A 658 16.60 -35.19 1.12
CA MET A 658 15.82 -36.27 1.75
C MET A 658 15.84 -36.16 3.27
N VAL A 659 14.75 -36.62 3.91
CA VAL A 659 14.68 -36.75 5.37
C VAL A 659 15.73 -37.76 5.84
N GLY A 660 16.46 -37.43 6.91
CA GLY A 660 17.59 -38.21 7.42
C GLY A 660 18.94 -37.80 6.82
N GLN A 661 18.99 -36.90 5.84
CA GLN A 661 20.24 -36.42 5.22
C GLN A 661 20.97 -35.46 6.18
N GLN A 662 22.28 -35.69 6.34
CA GLN A 662 23.14 -34.77 7.08
C GLN A 662 23.76 -33.72 6.16
N LEU A 663 23.72 -32.47 6.61
CA LEU A 663 24.17 -31.32 5.88
C LEU A 663 25.20 -30.54 6.69
N VAL A 664 26.19 -29.96 6.01
CA VAL A 664 27.14 -29.01 6.61
C VAL A 664 26.70 -27.59 6.26
N VAL A 665 26.46 -26.79 7.28
CA VAL A 665 26.06 -25.40 7.12
C VAL A 665 27.26 -24.57 6.66
N ARG A 666 27.21 -23.99 5.46
CA ARG A 666 28.32 -23.20 4.90
C ARG A 666 28.27 -21.72 5.28
N ARG A 667 27.09 -21.21 5.63
CA ARG A 667 26.87 -19.81 6.10
C ARG A 667 26.00 -19.85 7.34
N PRO A 668 26.14 -18.90 8.27
CA PRO A 668 25.25 -18.83 9.43
C PRO A 668 23.79 -18.79 9.00
N LEU A 669 22.95 -19.61 9.64
CA LEU A 669 21.52 -19.70 9.35
C LEU A 669 20.74 -19.07 10.51
N VAL A 670 19.79 -18.20 10.20
CA VAL A 670 18.86 -17.61 11.16
C VAL A 670 17.70 -18.57 11.39
N VAL A 671 17.28 -18.72 12.62
CA VAL A 671 16.34 -19.74 13.08
C VAL A 671 15.07 -19.09 13.59
N TYR A 672 13.90 -19.56 13.15
CA TYR A 672 12.60 -19.05 13.57
C TYR A 672 11.83 -20.10 14.39
N PRO A 673 11.07 -19.68 15.43
CA PRO A 673 10.30 -20.62 16.26
C PRO A 673 9.09 -21.22 15.57
N ASN A 674 8.58 -20.57 14.53
CA ASN A 674 7.40 -21.01 13.76
C ASN A 674 7.60 -20.77 12.27
N LYS A 675 6.80 -21.42 11.42
CA LYS A 675 6.76 -21.21 9.96
C LYS A 675 6.24 -19.81 9.55
N ILE A 676 6.08 -18.89 10.48
CA ILE A 676 5.51 -17.56 10.28
C ILE A 676 6.64 -16.54 10.33
N GLU A 677 6.87 -15.81 9.25
CA GLU A 677 7.91 -14.78 9.10
C GLU A 677 7.83 -13.62 10.11
N THR A 678 6.68 -13.40 10.70
CA THR A 678 6.47 -12.33 11.70
C THR A 678 6.92 -12.69 13.10
N SER A 679 7.37 -13.94 13.34
CA SER A 679 7.95 -14.31 14.62
C SER A 679 9.38 -13.80 14.68
N PRO A 680 9.84 -13.19 15.80
CA PRO A 680 11.23 -12.82 15.93
C PRO A 680 12.12 -14.07 15.82
N PRO A 681 13.28 -13.98 15.15
CA PRO A 681 14.22 -15.10 15.08
C PRO A 681 14.65 -15.50 16.50
N LEU A 682 14.92 -16.79 16.70
CA LEU A 682 15.49 -17.26 17.96
C LEU A 682 16.90 -16.69 18.15
N ASP A 683 17.23 -16.30 19.37
CA ASP A 683 18.58 -15.88 19.73
C ASP A 683 19.55 -17.05 19.51
N GLY A 684 20.28 -17.00 18.40
CA GLY A 684 21.29 -18.00 18.04
C GLY A 684 21.16 -18.43 16.59
N ALA A 685 22.03 -17.91 15.72
CA ALA A 685 22.21 -18.43 14.39
C ALA A 685 23.00 -19.76 14.44
N ILE A 686 22.65 -20.72 13.59
CA ILE A 686 23.51 -21.89 13.38
C ILE A 686 24.78 -21.41 12.70
N LYS A 687 25.91 -21.66 13.31
CA LYS A 687 27.22 -21.21 12.82
C LYS A 687 27.61 -21.95 11.54
N SER A 688 28.35 -21.28 10.67
CA SER A 688 29.01 -21.93 9.53
C SER A 688 29.92 -23.05 10.02
N GLY A 689 29.84 -24.21 9.38
CA GLY A 689 30.55 -25.44 9.77
C GLY A 689 29.74 -26.42 10.62
N ALA A 690 28.58 -26.00 11.16
CA ALA A 690 27.72 -26.91 11.91
C ALA A 690 27.14 -28.02 11.04
N ILE A 691 27.02 -29.24 11.61
CA ILE A 691 26.42 -30.38 10.96
C ILE A 691 25.00 -30.54 11.47
N VAL A 692 24.05 -30.57 10.54
CA VAL A 692 22.62 -30.69 10.84
C VAL A 692 22.00 -31.86 10.07
N GLU A 693 21.02 -32.52 10.67
CA GLU A 693 20.27 -33.60 10.05
C GLU A 693 18.86 -33.11 9.67
N VAL A 694 18.40 -33.44 8.45
CA VAL A 694 17.05 -33.07 7.97
C VAL A 694 16.03 -34.02 8.61
N LYS A 695 15.13 -33.49 9.45
CA LYS A 695 14.07 -34.27 10.12
C LYS A 695 12.74 -34.26 9.36
N ALA A 696 12.38 -33.13 8.75
CA ALA A 696 11.20 -33.05 7.93
C ALA A 696 11.41 -32.05 6.80
N ILE A 697 10.73 -32.26 5.69
CA ILE A 697 10.67 -31.34 4.54
C ILE A 697 9.20 -31.01 4.32
N ASP A 698 8.84 -29.74 4.47
CA ASP A 698 7.51 -29.27 4.19
C ASP A 698 7.57 -28.36 2.96
N LYS A 699 6.75 -28.66 1.96
CA LYS A 699 6.67 -27.94 0.69
C LYS A 699 5.39 -27.14 0.69
N THR A 700 5.47 -25.87 0.98
CA THR A 700 4.42 -24.91 0.66
C THR A 700 4.64 -24.33 -0.73
N ILE A 701 3.60 -23.78 -1.36
CA ILE A 701 3.61 -23.36 -2.77
C ILE A 701 4.75 -22.37 -3.08
N ASP A 702 5.18 -21.57 -2.11
CA ASP A 702 6.19 -20.52 -2.31
C ASP A 702 7.53 -20.77 -1.59
N ARG A 703 7.62 -21.73 -0.66
CA ARG A 703 8.84 -21.96 0.13
C ARG A 703 8.97 -23.41 0.61
N HIS A 704 10.20 -23.89 0.65
CA HIS A 704 10.53 -25.18 1.19
C HIS A 704 11.09 -25.03 2.60
N TRP A 705 10.35 -25.51 3.59
CA TRP A 705 10.77 -25.54 4.99
C TRP A 705 11.46 -26.83 5.33
N LEU A 706 12.63 -26.76 5.96
CA LEU A 706 13.38 -27.91 6.43
C LEU A 706 13.43 -27.89 7.95
N GLN A 707 12.93 -28.92 8.57
CA GLN A 707 13.18 -29.15 9.99
C GLN A 707 14.53 -29.82 10.15
N LEU A 708 15.46 -29.20 10.89
CA LEU A 708 16.83 -29.65 11.06
C LEU A 708 17.08 -29.98 12.53
N ARG A 709 17.92 -30.97 12.81
CA ARG A 709 18.42 -31.28 14.14
C ARG A 709 19.94 -31.12 14.15
N SER A 710 20.49 -30.46 15.19
CA SER A 710 21.95 -30.36 15.32
C SER A 710 22.57 -31.70 15.70
N CYS A 711 23.70 -32.05 15.11
CA CYS A 711 24.46 -33.22 15.50
C CYS A 711 25.26 -32.97 16.80
N PRO A 712 25.41 -33.97 17.70
CA PRO A 712 25.96 -33.75 19.07
C PRO A 712 27.40 -33.24 19.17
N GLN A 713 28.15 -33.15 18.10
CA GLN A 713 29.53 -32.69 18.13
C GLN A 713 29.70 -31.16 18.28
N ASP A 714 28.63 -30.39 18.16
CA ASP A 714 28.65 -28.93 18.25
C ASP A 714 28.17 -28.35 19.59
N ILE A 715 27.88 -29.20 20.60
CA ILE A 715 27.40 -28.79 21.93
C ILE A 715 28.58 -28.57 22.87
N ALA A 716 29.45 -27.62 22.54
CA ALA A 716 30.46 -27.13 23.48
C ALA A 716 30.13 -25.70 23.93
N SER A 717 28.91 -25.48 24.41
CA SER A 717 28.52 -24.39 25.33
C SER A 717 26.97 -24.19 25.27
N GLY A 718 26.27 -24.76 26.25
CA GLY A 718 24.92 -24.32 26.63
C GLY A 718 23.80 -24.68 25.65
N GLY A 719 23.66 -25.94 25.25
CA GLY A 719 22.70 -26.33 24.21
C GLY A 719 21.31 -26.68 24.69
N ARG A 720 20.34 -26.14 24.00
CA ARG A 720 19.00 -26.72 23.87
C ARG A 720 18.89 -27.37 22.50
N GLU A 721 18.33 -28.57 22.41
CA GLU A 721 18.01 -29.21 21.13
C GLU A 721 16.98 -28.31 20.39
N CYS A 722 17.33 -27.79 19.23
CA CYS A 722 16.47 -26.99 18.40
C CYS A 722 16.19 -27.71 17.07
N GLY A 723 14.93 -27.89 16.69
CA GLY A 723 14.55 -28.35 15.36
C GLY A 723 14.54 -27.18 14.36
N LEU A 724 15.09 -27.34 13.15
CA LEU A 724 15.43 -26.25 12.22
C LEU A 724 14.91 -26.51 10.81
N THR A 725 14.50 -25.50 10.09
CA THR A 725 14.04 -25.58 8.69
C THR A 725 14.77 -24.59 7.78
N ALA A 726 15.28 -24.99 6.60
CA ALA A 726 16.03 -24.19 5.66
C ALA A 726 15.58 -24.34 4.20
N ASP A 727 15.76 -23.32 3.38
CA ASP A 727 15.39 -23.30 1.96
C ASP A 727 16.44 -24.00 1.05
N ARG A 728 16.03 -24.39 -0.14
CA ARG A 728 16.73 -25.21 -1.13
C ARG A 728 18.06 -24.62 -1.67
N ASN A 729 18.35 -23.36 -1.41
CA ASN A 729 19.49 -22.66 -2.03
C ASN A 729 20.80 -22.70 -1.22
N THR A 730 20.87 -23.48 -0.15
CA THR A 730 22.12 -23.67 0.58
C THR A 730 22.96 -24.78 -0.05
N SER A 731 24.20 -24.47 -0.38
CA SER A 731 25.14 -25.44 -0.94
C SER A 731 25.50 -26.55 0.06
N HIS A 732 25.21 -27.79 -0.28
CA HIS A 732 25.34 -28.97 0.58
C HIS A 732 26.56 -29.82 0.22
N ARG A 733 27.19 -30.44 1.22
CA ARG A 733 27.98 -31.67 1.03
C ARG A 733 27.53 -32.70 2.07
N PRO A 734 27.31 -33.97 1.70
CA PRO A 734 27.04 -35.02 2.67
C PRO A 734 28.28 -35.22 3.58
N CYS A 735 28.05 -35.35 4.89
CA CYS A 735 29.09 -35.61 5.84
C CYS A 735 29.49 -37.10 5.81
N ARG A 736 30.73 -37.39 5.45
CA ARG A 736 31.27 -38.77 5.38
C ARG A 736 31.84 -39.32 6.69
N SER A 737 31.94 -38.53 7.77
CA SER A 737 32.76 -38.88 8.93
C SER A 737 32.03 -39.06 10.28
N CYS A 738 30.71 -39.10 10.32
CA CYS A 738 29.96 -39.29 11.60
C CYS A 738 29.61 -40.79 11.78
N GLN A 739 30.40 -41.50 12.55
CA GLN A 739 30.24 -42.96 12.79
C GLN A 739 29.12 -43.30 13.76
N HIS A 740 28.62 -42.31 14.55
CA HIS A 740 27.60 -42.53 15.63
C HIS A 740 26.14 -42.49 15.15
N CYS A 741 25.89 -42.12 13.90
CA CYS A 741 24.52 -42.08 13.34
C CYS A 741 24.19 -43.28 12.43
N ARG A 742 25.08 -44.32 12.39
CA ARG A 742 24.89 -45.50 11.52
C ARG A 742 24.09 -46.65 12.15
N ASP A 743 23.81 -46.61 13.46
CA ASP A 743 23.22 -47.76 14.18
C ASP A 743 21.82 -47.48 14.77
N THR A 744 20.99 -46.74 14.11
CA THR A 744 19.53 -46.75 14.42
C THR A 744 18.77 -46.67 13.11
N HIS A 745 18.30 -47.85 12.72
CA HIS A 745 17.23 -48.04 11.73
C HIS A 745 15.90 -47.62 12.31
#